data_34bc0139b28a5d2f6ebb5fa552811fe1
#
_entry.id   34bc0139b28a5d2f6ebb5fa552811fe1
#
_cell.length_a   1.000
_cell.length_b   1.000
_cell.length_c   1.000
_cell.angle_alpha   90.00
_cell.angle_beta   90.00
_cell.angle_gamma   90.00
#
_symmetry.space_group_name_H-M   'P 1'
#
loop_
_entity.id
_entity.type
_entity.pdbx_description
1 polymer ?
#
loop_
_entity_poly.entity_id
_entity_poly.type
_entity_poly.pdbx_seq_one_letter_code
_entity_poly.pdbx_strand_id
1 'polypeptide(L)'
;YYVLEDLRQGDKIVFSYSIKGFNPEFEDKFFDSYYLQGYEPIGLLHLHYVIPQNRKITFKSHKGASEVQTVRLENHTGYFWEETHGERIIYDDYSPYWFTKLRWIECSEFSSWNEVADWNNRINPVQQIKPGSALHAFVEKIWQEAEGDPYRFLASATDFVQNEIRYMGIEVGEYSHRANLPEKVFNQRYGDCKDKSVLLASILHSKNIRSALVLANTYKEYGLTEYLPSPTAFNHMVICVSINDRLQYIDPTITNQGGHIKDRFFPYYGSVLRSDDAKNLVTIQKEGNSKTSIVETYRLEGEGEAILTVKTDYLGGSADYIRQYFKNNAKNQIQKSYLDYYAKLHDKITKEESLTFEDDKVNNIFVVHEKYRIKEIGKVEEGIKKKILPLYANHISEKLPEPTRDRESPISLEFPLNLEYDIHIINPNGKSVGYFNDNIFFDRETYHFGKNLRSHGDTIKISYRLGLHDTYIPVKQIETYFSDFGNRDNLFYNGFYLEEDGSLTGNNTSIGNWNFWAILLFVVLIVLCLLFFRKYNKSTPTSIIPLYGETMYDTVGGWLIVLLIGLVSSAFRQFANLFAYPSFFSTDTWTADLYMQGVSAYFYRTLVATEFAFNTLLLLGFIYCSYLLIKKRDIFPQTLFVLLIGMTVFNVLDNMVAHYVLGEYVDREETWGGIVQSLIFAGIWGTYLYRSERVKGTFTVPYAYKEDGNMSRDWIEKDNMEE
;
A
#
# COMPACT_ATOMS: atom_id res chain seq x y z
N TYR A 1 3.24 -12.03 39.04
CA TYR A 1 2.04 -12.70 38.46
C TYR A 1 1.19 -13.19 39.64
N TYR A 2 -0.13 -12.91 39.59
CA TYR A 2 -1.12 -13.48 40.50
C TYR A 2 -1.90 -14.50 39.70
N VAL A 3 -1.96 -15.73 40.17
CA VAL A 3 -2.81 -16.78 39.62
C VAL A 3 -4.06 -16.82 40.47
N LEU A 4 -5.21 -16.58 39.84
CA LEU A 4 -6.51 -16.66 40.46
C LEU A 4 -7.13 -17.99 40.03
N GLU A 5 -7.46 -18.83 41.03
CA GLU A 5 -8.08 -20.13 40.80
C GLU A 5 -9.61 -20.04 40.99
N ASP A 6 -10.34 -20.92 40.33
CA ASP A 6 -11.81 -21.12 40.45
C ASP A 6 -12.66 -19.87 40.17
N LEU A 7 -12.24 -19.04 39.18
CA LEU A 7 -13.04 -17.89 38.72
C LEU A 7 -14.24 -18.34 37.87
N ARG A 8 -15.39 -17.73 38.14
CA ARG A 8 -16.64 -18.02 37.44
C ARG A 8 -17.23 -16.77 36.81
N GLN A 9 -18.05 -16.97 35.78
CA GLN A 9 -18.76 -15.85 35.14
C GLN A 9 -19.64 -15.12 36.20
N GLY A 10 -19.44 -13.82 36.30
CA GLY A 10 -20.13 -12.96 37.28
C GLY A 10 -19.29 -12.61 38.50
N ASP A 11 -18.13 -13.23 38.73
CA ASP A 11 -17.24 -12.89 39.81
C ASP A 11 -16.64 -11.49 39.61
N LYS A 12 -16.47 -10.77 40.72
CA LYS A 12 -15.81 -9.46 40.76
C LYS A 12 -14.42 -9.61 41.36
N ILE A 13 -13.41 -9.21 40.60
CA ILE A 13 -12.03 -9.14 41.05
C ILE A 13 -11.72 -7.70 41.44
N VAL A 14 -11.30 -7.49 42.70
CA VAL A 14 -10.83 -6.19 43.17
C VAL A 14 -9.34 -6.28 43.42
N PHE A 15 -8.60 -5.41 42.76
CA PHE A 15 -7.15 -5.31 42.87
C PHE A 15 -6.76 -3.89 43.28
N SER A 16 -5.88 -3.74 44.26
CA SER A 16 -5.33 -2.44 44.66
C SER A 16 -3.84 -2.55 44.94
N TYR A 17 -3.09 -1.53 44.57
CA TYR A 17 -1.68 -1.43 44.88
C TYR A 17 -1.29 0.03 45.11
N SER A 18 -0.13 0.24 45.74
CA SER A 18 0.49 1.55 45.89
C SER A 18 1.95 1.48 45.51
N ILE A 19 2.41 2.49 44.76
CA ILE A 19 3.83 2.74 44.49
C ILE A 19 4.25 3.95 45.30
N LYS A 20 5.35 3.84 46.07
CA LYS A 20 5.88 4.93 46.88
C LYS A 20 7.24 5.37 46.39
N GLY A 21 7.47 6.68 46.35
CA GLY A 21 8.71 7.31 45.99
C GLY A 21 8.81 7.70 44.50
N PHE A 22 9.86 8.41 44.19
CA PHE A 22 10.21 8.81 42.82
C PHE A 22 11.58 8.23 42.47
N ASN A 23 11.85 8.05 41.19
CA ASN A 23 13.21 7.77 40.74
C ASN A 23 14.04 9.05 40.92
N PRO A 24 15.12 9.02 41.75
CA PRO A 24 15.92 10.21 42.04
C PRO A 24 16.60 10.81 40.80
N GLU A 25 16.77 10.04 39.72
CA GLU A 25 17.34 10.50 38.46
C GLU A 25 16.51 11.60 37.79
N PHE A 26 15.24 11.74 38.13
CA PHE A 26 14.38 12.81 37.59
C PHE A 26 14.44 14.12 38.39
N GLU A 27 15.34 14.24 39.39
CA GLU A 27 15.55 15.46 40.16
C GLU A 27 14.26 16.03 40.77
N ASP A 28 13.43 15.13 41.35
CA ASP A 28 12.11 15.39 41.93
C ASP A 28 11.04 15.93 40.96
N LYS A 29 11.32 15.99 39.65
CA LYS A 29 10.31 16.37 38.67
C LYS A 29 9.31 15.25 38.42
N PHE A 30 8.05 15.65 38.30
CA PHE A 30 6.94 14.77 38.01
C PHE A 30 6.50 14.91 36.55
N PHE A 31 6.24 13.81 35.92
CA PHE A 31 5.63 13.68 34.60
C PHE A 31 4.95 12.31 34.51
N ASP A 32 3.85 12.24 33.78
CA ASP A 32 3.06 11.02 33.66
C ASP A 32 2.21 11.09 32.37
N SER A 33 1.77 9.94 31.90
CA SER A 33 0.77 9.83 30.84
C SER A 33 -0.22 8.70 31.15
N TYR A 34 -1.49 8.96 30.93
CA TYR A 34 -2.55 8.00 31.24
C TYR A 34 -3.58 7.92 30.13
N TYR A 35 -3.89 6.69 29.70
CA TYR A 35 -4.94 6.44 28.73
C TYR A 35 -6.30 6.39 29.41
N LEU A 36 -7.26 7.16 28.90
CA LEU A 36 -8.62 7.22 29.41
C LEU A 36 -9.53 6.13 28.80
N GLN A 37 -9.02 5.40 27.83
CA GLN A 37 -9.69 4.30 27.13
C GLN A 37 -8.75 3.10 27.03
N GLY A 38 -9.31 1.92 26.75
CA GLY A 38 -8.56 0.69 26.58
C GLY A 38 -9.15 -0.23 25.52
N TYR A 39 -8.57 -1.42 25.41
CA TYR A 39 -9.06 -2.49 24.53
C TYR A 39 -10.33 -3.16 25.08
N GLU A 40 -10.61 -2.98 26.38
CA GLU A 40 -11.81 -3.47 27.03
C GLU A 40 -12.70 -2.28 27.43
N PRO A 41 -14.03 -2.47 27.53
CA PRO A 41 -14.93 -1.43 27.98
C PRO A 41 -14.60 -1.01 29.41
N ILE A 42 -14.51 0.29 29.67
CA ILE A 42 -14.26 0.84 30.98
C ILE A 42 -15.56 1.43 31.51
N GLY A 43 -16.13 0.82 32.58
CA GLY A 43 -17.38 1.29 33.16
C GLY A 43 -17.24 2.64 33.86
N LEU A 44 -16.16 2.81 34.63
CA LEU A 44 -15.80 4.07 35.31
C LEU A 44 -14.26 4.16 35.39
N LEU A 45 -13.71 5.26 34.94
CA LEU A 45 -12.32 5.65 35.14
C LEU A 45 -12.32 6.97 35.94
N HIS A 46 -11.62 6.98 37.06
CA HIS A 46 -11.35 8.19 37.81
C HIS A 46 -9.86 8.35 38.01
N LEU A 47 -9.29 9.41 37.43
CA LEU A 47 -7.87 9.76 37.54
C LEU A 47 -7.76 11.05 38.32
N HIS A 48 -6.91 11.09 39.36
CA HIS A 48 -6.74 12.24 40.22
C HIS A 48 -5.27 12.47 40.56
N TYR A 49 -4.74 13.63 40.17
CA TYR A 49 -3.42 14.12 40.59
C TYR A 49 -3.61 15.17 41.66
N VAL A 50 -2.89 15.03 42.79
CA VAL A 50 -2.87 16.01 43.89
C VAL A 50 -1.47 16.60 43.96
N ILE A 51 -1.34 17.83 43.50
CA ILE A 51 -0.05 18.50 43.27
C ILE A 51 0.08 19.67 44.25
N PRO A 52 1.23 19.84 44.98
CA PRO A 52 1.48 21.01 45.82
C PRO A 52 1.39 22.31 45.00
N GLN A 53 0.79 23.35 45.56
CA GLN A 53 0.52 24.62 44.87
C GLN A 53 1.80 25.35 44.40
N ASN A 54 2.96 25.06 44.99
CA ASN A 54 4.26 25.63 44.61
C ASN A 54 4.88 24.94 43.40
N ARG A 55 4.33 23.82 42.92
CA ARG A 55 4.82 23.10 41.74
C ARG A 55 4.08 23.57 40.48
N LYS A 56 4.83 23.76 39.38
CA LYS A 56 4.28 24.13 38.07
C LYS A 56 4.22 22.91 37.19
N ILE A 57 3.02 22.47 36.87
CA ILE A 57 2.77 21.32 36.01
C ILE A 57 1.90 21.72 34.83
N THR A 58 2.23 21.23 33.66
CA THR A 58 1.45 21.41 32.43
C THR A 58 0.71 20.12 32.13
N PHE A 59 -0.58 20.24 31.81
CA PHE A 59 -1.40 19.13 31.33
C PHE A 59 -1.73 19.32 29.86
N LYS A 60 -1.85 18.22 29.13
CA LYS A 60 -2.27 18.19 27.72
C LYS A 60 -3.21 17.02 27.49
N SER A 61 -4.39 17.33 26.93
CA SER A 61 -5.38 16.33 26.52
C SER A 61 -5.22 16.00 25.04
N HIS A 62 -5.36 14.73 24.69
CA HIS A 62 -5.17 14.21 23.33
C HIS A 62 -6.39 13.43 22.84
N LYS A 63 -6.60 13.43 21.52
CA LYS A 63 -7.65 12.66 20.82
C LYS A 63 -9.06 12.90 21.37
N GLY A 64 -9.35 14.16 21.73
CA GLY A 64 -10.66 14.55 22.30
C GLY A 64 -10.89 14.09 23.73
N ALA A 65 -9.81 13.81 24.47
CA ALA A 65 -9.90 13.63 25.93
C ALA A 65 -10.50 14.90 26.57
N SER A 66 -11.31 14.71 27.62
CA SER A 66 -11.91 15.81 28.35
C SER A 66 -10.85 16.74 28.96
N GLU A 67 -11.17 18.01 29.08
CA GLU A 67 -10.30 18.97 29.73
C GLU A 67 -10.22 18.67 31.23
N VAL A 68 -9.08 19.04 31.82
CA VAL A 68 -8.83 18.85 33.25
C VAL A 68 -9.82 19.61 34.11
N GLN A 69 -10.39 18.95 35.07
CA GLN A 69 -11.15 19.58 36.15
C GLN A 69 -10.21 19.86 37.31
N THR A 70 -10.36 20.99 37.95
CA THR A 70 -9.50 21.41 39.05
C THR A 70 -10.28 21.69 40.33
N VAL A 71 -9.71 21.26 41.44
CA VAL A 71 -10.23 21.57 42.78
C VAL A 71 -9.09 22.12 43.64
N ARG A 72 -9.34 23.24 44.30
CA ARG A 72 -8.38 23.84 45.23
C ARG A 72 -8.49 23.17 46.61
N LEU A 73 -7.40 22.58 47.05
CA LEU A 73 -7.24 22.03 48.41
C LEU A 73 -6.35 23.01 49.22
N GLU A 74 -6.22 22.82 50.50
CA GLU A 74 -5.56 23.78 51.42
C GLU A 74 -4.16 24.21 50.91
N ASN A 75 -3.25 23.25 50.68
CA ASN A 75 -1.88 23.47 50.19
C ASN A 75 -1.58 22.80 48.86
N HIS A 76 -2.62 22.25 48.19
CA HIS A 76 -2.51 21.48 46.96
C HIS A 76 -3.55 21.91 45.94
N THR A 77 -3.37 21.53 44.69
CA THR A 77 -4.41 21.56 43.68
C THR A 77 -4.65 20.15 43.21
N GLY A 78 -5.93 19.75 43.22
CA GLY A 78 -6.38 18.50 42.64
C GLY A 78 -6.72 18.71 41.18
N TYR A 79 -6.23 17.81 40.34
CA TYR A 79 -6.51 17.77 38.91
C TYR A 79 -7.13 16.41 38.62
N PHE A 80 -8.34 16.36 38.08
CA PHE A 80 -8.99 15.09 37.87
C PHE A 80 -9.75 14.98 36.56
N TRP A 81 -9.90 13.75 36.12
CA TRP A 81 -10.70 13.32 34.98
C TRP A 81 -11.61 12.18 35.43
N GLU A 82 -12.82 12.18 34.92
CA GLU A 82 -13.77 11.12 35.12
C GLU A 82 -14.40 10.75 33.78
N GLU A 83 -14.31 9.49 33.41
CA GLU A 83 -14.88 8.93 32.20
C GLU A 83 -15.82 7.78 32.60
N THR A 84 -17.04 7.81 32.06
CA THR A 84 -18.03 6.77 32.30
C THR A 84 -18.42 6.10 30.99
N HIS A 85 -18.68 4.81 31.00
CA HIS A 85 -19.14 4.03 29.86
C HIS A 85 -18.20 4.15 28.65
N GLY A 86 -16.90 4.09 28.89
CA GLY A 86 -15.89 4.07 27.86
C GLY A 86 -16.02 2.81 27.00
N GLU A 87 -16.35 2.97 25.73
CA GLU A 87 -16.35 1.87 24.76
C GLU A 87 -14.93 1.38 24.51
N ARG A 88 -14.81 0.09 24.21
CA ARG A 88 -13.53 -0.48 23.79
C ARG A 88 -13.09 0.13 22.47
N ILE A 89 -11.80 0.31 22.30
CA ILE A 89 -11.21 0.75 21.04
C ILE A 89 -10.69 -0.45 20.25
N ILE A 90 -11.11 -0.55 19.01
CA ILE A 90 -10.59 -1.53 18.05
C ILE A 90 -9.55 -0.81 17.21
N TYR A 91 -8.34 -1.35 17.16
CA TYR A 91 -7.30 -0.84 16.29
C TYR A 91 -7.43 -1.46 14.89
N ASP A 92 -7.18 -0.64 13.90
CA ASP A 92 -7.01 -1.12 12.55
C ASP A 92 -5.70 -1.92 12.45
N ASP A 93 -5.68 -2.94 11.63
CA ASP A 93 -4.47 -3.67 11.30
C ASP A 93 -3.44 -2.76 10.60
N TYR A 94 -2.17 -3.12 10.62
CA TYR A 94 -1.07 -2.33 10.02
C TYR A 94 -1.04 -0.85 10.42
N SER A 95 -1.56 -0.48 11.58
CA SER A 95 -1.41 0.89 12.09
C SER A 95 0.03 1.16 12.52
N PRO A 96 0.62 2.34 12.22
CA PRO A 96 1.93 2.69 12.75
C PRO A 96 1.91 2.74 14.28
N TYR A 97 3.00 2.34 14.93
CA TYR A 97 3.10 2.33 16.41
C TYR A 97 2.93 3.71 17.05
N TRP A 98 3.25 4.79 16.31
CA TRP A 98 3.07 6.15 16.80
C TRP A 98 1.62 6.63 16.74
N PHE A 99 0.76 5.97 15.98
CA PHE A 99 -0.65 6.33 15.84
C PHE A 99 -1.48 5.69 16.95
N THR A 100 -2.28 6.49 17.65
CA THR A 100 -3.26 6.01 18.61
C THR A 100 -4.62 6.66 18.40
N LYS A 101 -5.67 5.86 18.53
CA LYS A 101 -7.07 6.32 18.60
C LYS A 101 -7.50 6.60 20.05
N LEU A 102 -6.73 6.13 21.03
CA LEU A 102 -7.09 6.26 22.44
C LEU A 102 -7.09 7.73 22.87
N ARG A 103 -8.10 8.11 23.64
CA ARG A 103 -8.08 9.34 24.42
C ARG A 103 -7.09 9.18 25.56
N TRP A 104 -6.19 10.12 25.70
CA TRP A 104 -5.18 10.09 26.74
C TRP A 104 -4.80 11.48 27.17
N ILE A 105 -4.21 11.57 28.35
CA ILE A 105 -3.67 12.79 28.90
C ILE A 105 -2.21 12.59 29.23
N GLU A 106 -1.48 13.68 29.25
CA GLU A 106 -0.14 13.74 29.81
C GLU A 106 0.05 14.97 30.67
N CYS A 107 1.01 14.87 31.57
CA CYS A 107 1.44 16.00 32.37
C CYS A 107 2.97 16.00 32.46
N SER A 108 3.53 17.21 32.60
CA SER A 108 4.98 17.36 32.80
C SER A 108 5.30 18.65 33.56
N GLU A 109 6.34 18.56 34.41
CA GLU A 109 7.00 19.70 35.04
C GLU A 109 8.23 20.15 34.25
N PHE A 110 8.60 19.44 33.16
CA PHE A 110 9.58 19.96 32.19
C PHE A 110 8.90 21.01 31.31
N SER A 111 9.44 22.21 31.29
CA SER A 111 8.83 23.35 30.59
C SER A 111 9.25 23.42 29.11
N SER A 112 10.30 22.73 28.72
CA SER A 112 10.85 22.76 27.38
C SER A 112 11.73 21.53 27.07
N TRP A 113 11.92 21.23 25.79
CA TRP A 113 12.87 20.21 25.35
C TRP A 113 14.31 20.55 25.77
N ASN A 114 14.66 21.84 25.84
CA ASN A 114 15.97 22.26 26.36
C ASN A 114 16.20 21.79 27.80
N GLU A 115 15.18 21.88 28.64
CA GLU A 115 15.28 21.42 30.02
C GLU A 115 15.48 19.88 30.12
N VAL A 116 14.86 19.11 29.23
CA VAL A 116 15.08 17.65 29.12
C VAL A 116 16.51 17.35 28.67
N ALA A 117 17.02 18.10 27.70
CA ALA A 117 18.40 17.91 27.23
C ALA A 117 19.43 18.30 28.29
N ASP A 118 19.22 19.40 29.02
CA ASP A 118 20.07 19.81 30.13
C ASP A 118 20.02 18.78 31.27
N TRP A 119 18.85 18.22 31.56
CA TRP A 119 18.75 17.10 32.50
C TRP A 119 19.56 15.89 32.02
N ASN A 120 19.41 15.48 30.75
CA ASN A 120 20.18 14.36 30.20
C ASN A 120 21.71 14.61 30.29
N ASN A 121 22.18 15.82 29.96
CA ASN A 121 23.58 16.18 30.04
C ASN A 121 24.13 16.14 31.48
N ARG A 122 23.30 16.44 32.49
CA ARG A 122 23.71 16.33 33.89
C ARG A 122 23.87 14.89 34.34
N ILE A 123 22.95 14.00 33.96
CA ILE A 123 23.00 12.60 34.39
C ILE A 123 23.92 11.73 33.51
N ASN A 124 24.13 12.13 32.26
CA ASN A 124 24.97 11.43 31.26
C ASN A 124 26.07 12.35 30.70
N PRO A 125 26.93 12.95 31.52
CA PRO A 125 27.97 13.81 31.01
C PRO A 125 28.97 13.00 30.19
N VAL A 126 29.42 13.57 29.06
CA VAL A 126 30.56 13.01 28.33
C VAL A 126 31.81 13.08 29.21
N GLN A 127 32.43 11.93 29.46
CA GLN A 127 33.46 11.77 30.44
C GLN A 127 34.87 12.01 29.86
N GLN A 128 35.75 12.57 30.66
CA GLN A 128 37.18 12.56 30.34
C GLN A 128 37.76 11.16 30.61
N ILE A 129 38.48 10.62 29.65
CA ILE A 129 39.14 9.33 29.78
C ILE A 129 40.35 9.50 30.70
N LYS A 130 40.43 8.67 31.73
CA LYS A 130 41.52 8.74 32.71
C LYS A 130 42.86 8.40 32.07
N PRO A 131 43.87 9.32 32.11
CA PRO A 131 45.22 9.04 31.62
C PRO A 131 45.81 7.77 32.26
N GLY A 132 46.41 6.92 31.43
CA GLY A 132 46.99 5.65 31.87
C GLY A 132 46.00 4.50 32.10
N SER A 133 44.72 4.72 31.91
CA SER A 133 43.72 3.62 31.93
C SER A 133 43.85 2.72 30.70
N ALA A 134 43.25 1.51 30.78
CA ALA A 134 43.22 0.60 29.64
C ALA A 134 42.41 1.20 28.45
N LEU A 135 41.35 1.96 28.73
CA LEU A 135 40.58 2.69 27.71
C LEU A 135 41.45 3.78 27.05
N HIS A 136 42.26 4.52 27.85
CA HIS A 136 43.22 5.53 27.32
C HIS A 136 44.23 4.88 26.36
N ALA A 137 44.85 3.76 26.77
CA ALA A 137 45.79 3.04 25.91
C ALA A 137 45.14 2.54 24.61
N PHE A 138 43.93 2.06 24.68
CA PHE A 138 43.14 1.65 23.50
C PHE A 138 42.91 2.85 22.56
N VAL A 139 42.48 3.98 23.08
CA VAL A 139 42.21 5.19 22.29
C VAL A 139 43.48 5.70 21.61
N GLU A 140 44.61 5.74 22.31
CA GLU A 140 45.89 6.14 21.71
C GLU A 140 46.30 5.21 20.58
N LYS A 141 46.11 3.89 20.76
CA LYS A 141 46.40 2.90 19.75
C LYS A 141 45.57 3.14 18.46
N ILE A 142 44.24 3.22 18.56
CA ILE A 142 43.38 3.40 17.37
C ILE A 142 43.55 4.77 16.71
N TRP A 143 43.97 5.81 17.48
CA TRP A 143 44.32 7.13 16.93
C TRP A 143 45.61 7.09 16.11
N GLN A 144 46.62 6.35 16.56
CA GLN A 144 47.87 6.14 15.82
C GLN A 144 47.59 5.30 14.55
N GLU A 145 46.79 4.22 14.64
CA GLU A 145 46.38 3.39 13.49
C GLU A 145 45.58 4.18 12.46
N ALA A 146 44.81 5.18 12.91
CA ALA A 146 44.08 6.10 12.04
C ALA A 146 44.98 7.18 11.39
N GLU A 147 46.28 7.24 11.74
CA GLU A 147 47.21 8.25 11.25
C GLU A 147 46.74 9.70 11.51
N GLY A 148 45.92 9.92 12.52
CA GLY A 148 45.33 11.21 12.87
C GLY A 148 44.14 11.61 11.98
N ASP A 149 43.66 10.74 11.07
CA ASP A 149 42.47 10.99 10.28
C ASP A 149 41.21 10.81 11.14
N PRO A 150 40.37 11.84 11.29
CA PRO A 150 39.22 11.81 12.17
C PRO A 150 38.14 10.82 11.69
N TYR A 151 37.99 10.54 10.39
CA TYR A 151 37.01 9.59 9.87
C TYR A 151 37.46 8.14 10.07
N ARG A 152 38.75 7.84 9.87
CA ARG A 152 39.30 6.52 10.18
C ARG A 152 39.22 6.23 11.69
N PHE A 153 39.50 7.22 12.52
CA PHE A 153 39.35 7.08 13.97
C PHE A 153 37.88 6.87 14.37
N LEU A 154 36.99 7.67 13.81
CA LEU A 154 35.54 7.49 14.03
C LEU A 154 35.08 6.08 13.64
N ALA A 155 35.52 5.56 12.50
CA ALA A 155 35.21 4.21 12.05
C ALA A 155 35.71 3.15 13.04
N SER A 156 36.97 3.23 13.46
CA SER A 156 37.58 2.28 14.42
C SER A 156 36.90 2.32 15.79
N ALA A 157 36.61 3.54 16.29
CA ALA A 157 35.89 3.72 17.55
C ALA A 157 34.47 3.17 17.49
N THR A 158 33.75 3.46 16.40
CA THR A 158 32.40 2.97 16.17
C THR A 158 32.35 1.45 16.05
N ASP A 159 33.25 0.86 15.25
CA ASP A 159 33.36 -0.59 15.08
C ASP A 159 33.62 -1.30 16.40
N PHE A 160 34.51 -0.73 17.23
CA PHE A 160 34.77 -1.26 18.56
C PHE A 160 33.51 -1.23 19.44
N VAL A 161 32.86 -0.06 19.55
CA VAL A 161 31.67 0.06 20.42
C VAL A 161 30.53 -0.78 19.91
N GLN A 162 30.30 -0.83 18.60
CA GLN A 162 29.26 -1.64 18.01
C GLN A 162 29.45 -3.15 18.20
N ASN A 163 30.67 -3.66 17.98
CA ASN A 163 30.92 -5.09 17.86
C ASN A 163 31.54 -5.73 19.08
N GLU A 164 32.37 -4.99 19.85
CA GLU A 164 33.09 -5.50 21.01
C GLU A 164 32.41 -5.21 22.36
N ILE A 165 31.44 -4.27 22.38
CA ILE A 165 30.58 -4.01 23.54
C ILE A 165 29.24 -4.66 23.29
N ARG A 166 28.98 -5.79 23.96
CA ARG A 166 27.70 -6.50 23.82
C ARG A 166 26.54 -5.65 24.33
N TYR A 167 25.45 -5.58 23.58
CA TYR A 167 24.23 -4.93 24.07
C TYR A 167 23.61 -5.74 25.21
N MET A 168 23.43 -5.11 26.35
CA MET A 168 22.75 -5.67 27.51
C MET A 168 22.11 -4.53 28.31
N GLY A 169 20.78 -4.47 28.30
CA GLY A 169 20.00 -3.53 29.11
C GLY A 169 19.77 -4.05 30.52
N ILE A 170 20.26 -3.33 31.52
CA ILE A 170 19.91 -3.52 32.93
C ILE A 170 19.33 -2.18 33.40
N GLU A 171 18.10 -1.92 33.01
CA GLU A 171 17.44 -0.62 33.16
C GLU A 171 16.63 -0.58 34.48
N VAL A 172 17.32 -0.73 35.61
CA VAL A 172 16.72 -0.75 36.95
C VAL A 172 17.31 0.37 37.82
N GLY A 173 16.42 1.10 38.52
CA GLY A 173 16.79 2.17 39.43
C GLY A 173 17.50 3.33 38.69
N GLU A 174 18.66 3.75 39.20
CA GLU A 174 19.46 4.83 38.59
C GLU A 174 19.86 4.51 37.13
N TYR A 175 20.16 3.26 36.82
CA TYR A 175 20.58 2.82 35.49
C TYR A 175 19.44 2.74 34.47
N SER A 176 18.24 3.08 34.85
CA SER A 176 17.16 3.24 33.86
C SER A 176 17.43 4.41 32.90
N HIS A 177 18.11 5.46 33.37
CA HIS A 177 18.42 6.67 32.59
C HIS A 177 19.88 7.10 32.65
N ARG A 178 20.64 6.69 33.68
CA ARG A 178 22.04 7.00 33.87
C ARG A 178 22.94 5.95 33.24
N ALA A 179 23.90 6.38 32.41
CA ALA A 179 24.93 5.52 31.85
C ALA A 179 25.98 5.14 32.88
N ASN A 180 26.56 3.96 32.72
CA ASN A 180 27.77 3.57 33.44
C ASN A 180 28.99 4.38 32.95
N LEU A 181 30.00 4.49 33.79
CA LEU A 181 31.26 5.14 33.42
C LEU A 181 31.91 4.44 32.22
N PRO A 182 32.50 5.17 31.26
CA PRO A 182 33.11 4.61 30.05
C PRO A 182 34.17 3.53 30.34
N GLU A 183 35.04 3.72 31.36
CA GLU A 183 36.01 2.72 31.77
C GLU A 183 35.35 1.42 32.25
N LYS A 184 34.24 1.52 32.96
CA LYS A 184 33.47 0.34 33.42
C LYS A 184 32.91 -0.42 32.23
N VAL A 185 32.26 0.29 31.30
CA VAL A 185 31.66 -0.30 30.07
C VAL A 185 32.77 -0.94 29.21
N PHE A 186 33.89 -0.25 29.03
CA PHE A 186 35.06 -0.76 28.30
C PHE A 186 35.60 -2.05 28.91
N ASN A 187 35.73 -2.12 30.23
CA ASN A 187 36.32 -3.28 30.92
C ASN A 187 35.35 -4.47 30.97
N GLN A 188 34.06 -4.23 31.21
CA GLN A 188 33.05 -5.29 31.31
C GLN A 188 32.56 -5.83 29.97
N ARG A 189 32.77 -5.11 28.86
CA ARG A 189 32.42 -5.47 27.48
C ARG A 189 30.91 -5.66 27.25
N TYR A 190 30.09 -5.00 28.03
CA TYR A 190 28.63 -4.91 27.79
C TYR A 190 28.08 -3.58 28.32
N GLY A 191 26.94 -3.19 27.76
CA GLY A 191 26.19 -2.00 28.13
C GLY A 191 24.97 -1.83 27.23
N ASP A 192 24.09 -0.92 27.62
CA ASP A 192 22.91 -0.58 26.83
C ASP A 192 23.14 0.64 25.90
N CYS A 193 22.08 1.19 25.31
CA CYS A 193 22.17 2.29 24.33
C CYS A 193 22.89 3.52 24.92
N LYS A 194 22.58 3.92 26.15
CA LYS A 194 23.23 5.07 26.81
C LYS A 194 24.68 4.80 27.19
N ASP A 195 24.98 3.59 27.68
CA ASP A 195 26.36 3.16 27.99
C ASP A 195 27.26 3.24 26.76
N LYS A 196 26.79 2.68 25.63
CA LYS A 196 27.52 2.64 24.37
C LYS A 196 27.66 4.05 23.77
N SER A 197 26.62 4.88 23.85
CA SER A 197 26.64 6.25 23.35
C SER A 197 27.60 7.15 24.13
N VAL A 198 27.56 7.08 25.46
CA VAL A 198 28.48 7.85 26.34
C VAL A 198 29.92 7.38 26.17
N LEU A 199 30.16 6.05 26.04
CA LEU A 199 31.49 5.51 25.77
C LEU A 199 32.04 6.05 24.44
N LEU A 200 31.25 5.95 23.35
CA LEU A 200 31.70 6.44 22.04
C LEU A 200 31.92 7.94 22.02
N ALA A 201 31.03 8.73 22.61
CA ALA A 201 31.19 10.18 22.74
C ALA A 201 32.47 10.55 23.52
N SER A 202 32.76 9.84 24.62
CA SER A 202 33.97 10.07 25.45
C SER A 202 35.26 9.71 24.68
N ILE A 203 35.25 8.63 23.89
CA ILE A 203 36.38 8.28 23.02
C ILE A 203 36.63 9.42 22.00
N LEU A 204 35.59 9.91 21.33
CA LEU A 204 35.68 10.97 20.33
C LEU A 204 36.16 12.30 20.93
N HIS A 205 35.60 12.70 22.07
CA HIS A 205 35.98 13.91 22.77
C HIS A 205 37.45 13.91 23.22
N SER A 206 38.03 12.75 23.56
CA SER A 206 39.45 12.66 23.93
C SER A 206 40.42 13.05 22.81
N LYS A 207 39.94 13.09 21.56
CA LYS A 207 40.66 13.53 20.36
C LYS A 207 40.06 14.80 19.74
N ASN A 208 39.34 15.59 20.54
CA ASN A 208 38.70 16.84 20.14
C ASN A 208 37.71 16.70 18.96
N ILE A 209 37.15 15.51 18.76
CA ILE A 209 36.06 15.30 17.78
C ILE A 209 34.73 15.63 18.48
N ARG A 210 34.02 16.63 17.97
CA ARG A 210 32.76 17.11 18.55
C ARG A 210 31.68 16.07 18.35
N SER A 211 31.02 15.67 19.42
CA SER A 211 29.88 14.78 19.40
C SER A 211 28.87 15.18 20.47
N ALA A 212 27.60 14.88 20.22
CA ALA A 212 26.47 15.13 21.11
C ALA A 212 25.66 13.85 21.30
N LEU A 213 25.17 13.65 22.52
CA LEU A 213 24.17 12.62 22.79
C LEU A 213 22.83 13.02 22.14
N VAL A 214 22.12 12.06 21.62
CA VAL A 214 20.84 12.25 20.94
C VAL A 214 19.82 11.30 21.52
N LEU A 215 18.75 11.87 22.08
CA LEU A 215 17.61 11.12 22.58
C LEU A 215 16.63 10.87 21.43
N ALA A 216 16.25 9.62 21.24
CA ALA A 216 15.36 9.15 20.18
C ALA A 216 14.21 8.29 20.75
N ASN A 217 13.19 8.08 19.96
CA ASN A 217 12.16 7.11 20.26
C ASN A 217 11.95 6.17 19.08
N THR A 218 12.11 4.88 19.30
CA THR A 218 12.05 3.85 18.26
C THR A 218 10.63 3.52 17.79
N TYR A 219 9.60 4.06 18.45
CA TYR A 219 8.19 3.80 18.13
C TYR A 219 7.38 5.06 17.83
N LYS A 220 7.77 6.23 18.38
CA LYS A 220 6.97 7.45 18.29
C LYS A 220 7.21 8.28 17.04
N GLU A 221 8.32 8.12 16.35
CA GLU A 221 8.67 8.77 15.07
C GLU A 221 8.06 10.18 14.88
N TYR A 222 7.05 10.29 14.03
CA TYR A 222 6.31 11.54 13.77
C TYR A 222 5.47 12.01 14.95
N GLY A 223 4.95 11.08 15.74
CA GLY A 223 4.09 11.38 16.89
C GLY A 223 4.81 12.08 18.03
N LEU A 224 6.16 12.00 18.10
CA LEU A 224 6.92 12.59 19.19
C LEU A 224 6.68 14.11 19.35
N THR A 225 6.44 14.82 18.27
CA THR A 225 6.15 16.26 18.30
C THR A 225 4.83 16.64 18.97
N GLU A 226 3.93 15.66 19.16
CA GLU A 226 2.66 15.86 19.86
C GLU A 226 2.81 15.79 21.39
N TYR A 227 3.93 15.28 21.91
CA TYR A 227 4.14 15.07 23.34
C TYR A 227 4.62 16.33 24.07
N LEU A 228 4.34 16.42 25.37
CA LEU A 228 4.98 17.36 26.26
C LEU A 228 6.46 16.98 26.48
N PRO A 229 7.34 17.95 26.73
CA PRO A 229 8.71 17.66 27.11
C PRO A 229 8.77 16.79 28.35
N SER A 230 9.39 15.61 28.23
CA SER A 230 9.63 14.69 29.36
C SER A 230 10.74 13.68 29.02
N PRO A 231 11.46 13.15 30.01
CA PRO A 231 12.43 12.08 29.81
C PRO A 231 11.83 10.82 29.16
N THR A 232 10.62 10.43 29.53
CA THR A 232 9.92 9.23 29.02
C THR A 232 9.34 9.41 27.62
N ALA A 233 9.47 10.60 27.03
CA ALA A 233 9.22 10.77 25.60
C ALA A 233 10.19 9.96 24.74
N PHE A 234 11.36 9.58 25.30
CA PHE A 234 12.44 8.88 24.62
C PHE A 234 12.65 7.49 25.24
N ASN A 235 13.09 6.54 24.42
CA ASN A 235 13.43 5.18 24.82
C ASN A 235 14.78 4.70 24.27
N HIS A 236 15.51 5.54 23.55
CA HIS A 236 16.75 5.19 22.90
C HIS A 236 17.74 6.37 22.92
N MET A 237 19.04 6.06 22.92
CA MET A 237 20.11 7.04 22.88
C MET A 237 21.12 6.66 21.79
N VAL A 238 21.44 7.63 20.96
CA VAL A 238 22.42 7.53 19.89
C VAL A 238 23.35 8.74 19.94
N ILE A 239 24.27 8.90 18.98
CA ILE A 239 25.15 10.08 18.93
C ILE A 239 25.04 10.82 17.59
N CYS A 240 25.27 12.13 17.64
CA CYS A 240 25.53 12.98 16.49
C CYS A 240 26.98 13.45 16.54
N VAL A 241 27.73 13.22 15.47
CA VAL A 241 29.16 13.59 15.37
C VAL A 241 29.31 14.69 14.34
N SER A 242 30.14 15.69 14.63
CA SER A 242 30.49 16.79 13.73
C SER A 242 31.95 16.71 13.31
N ILE A 243 32.23 16.49 12.03
CA ILE A 243 33.54 16.52 11.43
C ILE A 243 33.51 17.45 10.22
N ASN A 244 34.34 18.49 10.19
CA ASN A 244 34.36 19.50 9.13
C ASN A 244 32.97 20.11 8.84
N ASP A 245 32.25 20.46 9.91
CA ASP A 245 30.87 21.01 9.91
C ASP A 245 29.80 20.10 9.28
N ARG A 246 30.16 18.87 8.94
CA ARG A 246 29.22 17.85 8.51
C ARG A 246 28.75 17.04 9.72
N LEU A 247 27.41 17.02 9.90
CA LEU A 247 26.76 16.22 10.94
C LEU A 247 26.52 14.80 10.43
N GLN A 248 26.79 13.82 11.29
CA GLN A 248 26.51 12.41 11.04
C GLN A 248 25.90 11.77 12.29
N TYR A 249 24.79 11.08 12.13
CA TYR A 249 24.17 10.30 13.19
C TYR A 249 24.72 8.87 13.16
N ILE A 250 24.99 8.34 14.34
CA ILE A 250 25.51 6.98 14.53
C ILE A 250 24.74 6.32 15.65
N ASP A 251 24.24 5.12 15.40
CA ASP A 251 23.67 4.27 16.43
C ASP A 251 24.71 3.24 16.88
N PRO A 252 25.28 3.39 18.08
CA PRO A 252 26.30 2.48 18.59
C PRO A 252 25.74 1.10 18.97
N THR A 253 24.43 0.89 18.92
CA THR A 253 23.82 -0.41 19.26
C THR A 253 23.72 -1.35 18.08
N ILE A 254 23.76 -0.84 16.85
CA ILE A 254 23.77 -1.65 15.64
C ILE A 254 25.10 -2.41 15.54
N THR A 255 25.03 -3.67 15.15
CA THR A 255 26.25 -4.50 15.02
C THR A 255 26.52 -4.88 13.58
N ASN A 256 27.78 -5.20 13.26
CA ASN A 256 28.22 -5.72 11.97
C ASN A 256 27.96 -4.79 10.77
N GLN A 257 27.87 -3.47 11.00
CA GLN A 257 27.77 -2.52 9.89
C GLN A 257 29.01 -2.55 9.00
N GLY A 258 28.79 -2.50 7.70
CA GLY A 258 29.82 -2.37 6.68
C GLY A 258 29.87 -0.97 6.07
N GLY A 259 30.74 -0.79 5.09
CA GLY A 259 30.87 0.43 4.31
C GLY A 259 31.71 1.52 5.00
N HIS A 260 31.96 2.58 4.24
CA HIS A 260 32.63 3.76 4.77
C HIS A 260 31.78 4.43 5.84
N ILE A 261 32.40 4.88 6.90
CA ILE A 261 31.71 5.46 8.07
C ILE A 261 30.73 6.59 7.67
N LYS A 262 31.00 7.33 6.60
CA LYS A 262 30.17 8.42 6.09
C LYS A 262 28.86 7.97 5.45
N ASP A 263 28.80 6.71 5.00
CA ASP A 263 27.72 6.15 4.21
C ASP A 263 26.99 5.02 4.96
N ARG A 264 27.35 4.78 6.23
CA ARG A 264 26.70 3.77 7.06
C ARG A 264 25.24 4.09 7.26
N PHE A 265 24.42 3.06 7.16
CA PHE A 265 23.00 3.15 7.41
C PHE A 265 22.69 3.63 8.82
N PHE A 266 21.77 4.59 8.93
CA PHE A 266 21.20 5.03 10.18
C PHE A 266 19.68 4.87 10.13
N PRO A 267 19.04 4.21 11.12
CA PRO A 267 17.60 4.02 11.16
C PRO A 267 16.86 5.36 11.23
N TYR A 268 15.67 5.40 10.61
CA TYR A 268 14.82 6.57 10.70
C TYR A 268 14.06 6.57 12.04
N TYR A 269 14.43 7.50 12.92
CA TYR A 269 13.77 7.69 14.22
C TYR A 269 12.81 8.88 14.25
N GLY A 270 12.49 9.47 13.10
CA GLY A 270 11.64 10.65 13.02
C GLY A 270 12.24 11.88 13.68
N SER A 271 11.60 12.37 14.73
CA SER A 271 12.09 13.50 15.51
C SER A 271 12.93 13.05 16.70
N VAL A 272 14.05 13.74 16.94
CA VAL A 272 15.02 13.45 18.02
C VAL A 272 15.38 14.72 18.77
N LEU A 273 15.93 14.58 19.97
CA LEU A 273 16.44 15.68 20.78
C LEU A 273 17.98 15.60 20.88
N ARG A 274 18.66 16.56 20.27
CA ARG A 274 20.11 16.69 20.38
C ARG A 274 20.50 17.45 21.65
N SER A 275 21.46 16.94 22.38
CA SER A 275 21.88 17.53 23.65
C SER A 275 22.69 18.81 23.52
N ASP A 276 23.25 19.14 22.34
CA ASP A 276 24.05 20.32 22.06
C ASP A 276 23.30 21.46 21.37
N ASP A 277 22.09 21.19 20.83
CA ASP A 277 21.20 22.17 20.19
C ASP A 277 19.74 21.83 20.52
N ALA A 278 19.40 21.95 21.78
CA ALA A 278 18.18 21.40 22.35
C ALA A 278 16.98 22.36 22.34
N LYS A 279 16.99 23.42 21.54
CA LYS A 279 15.86 24.37 21.49
C LYS A 279 14.56 23.69 21.09
N ASN A 280 14.63 22.76 20.14
CA ASN A 280 13.48 22.03 19.61
C ASN A 280 13.90 20.61 19.25
N LEU A 281 12.89 19.75 19.00
CA LEU A 281 13.11 18.47 18.33
C LEU A 281 13.61 18.71 16.91
N VAL A 282 14.55 17.87 16.46
CA VAL A 282 15.10 17.90 15.10
C VAL A 282 14.60 16.66 14.35
N THR A 283 14.01 16.85 13.18
CA THR A 283 13.63 15.72 12.33
C THR A 283 14.85 15.23 11.55
N ILE A 284 15.12 13.93 11.64
CA ILE A 284 16.18 13.26 10.89
C ILE A 284 15.74 13.11 9.45
N GLN A 285 16.68 13.28 8.51
CA GLN A 285 16.39 13.05 7.10
C GLN A 285 16.20 11.55 6.83
N LYS A 286 15.25 11.24 5.93
CA LYS A 286 15.01 9.87 5.46
C LYS A 286 16.10 9.50 4.47
N GLU A 287 17.04 8.67 4.88
CA GLU A 287 18.09 8.17 4.00
C GLU A 287 17.78 6.74 3.57
N GLY A 288 17.76 6.52 2.24
CA GLY A 288 17.40 5.25 1.64
C GLY A 288 18.58 4.32 1.32
N ASN A 289 19.65 4.31 2.12
CA ASN A 289 20.85 3.48 1.89
C ASN A 289 20.60 1.99 2.20
N SER A 290 19.54 1.43 1.63
CA SER A 290 19.20 0.00 1.78
C SER A 290 18.58 -0.49 0.47
N LYS A 291 19.20 -1.52 -0.13
CA LYS A 291 18.69 -2.12 -1.38
C LYS A 291 18.84 -3.64 -1.33
N THR A 292 17.84 -4.33 -1.86
CA THR A 292 17.87 -5.78 -2.09
C THR A 292 17.54 -6.05 -3.55
N SER A 293 18.38 -6.86 -4.22
CA SER A 293 18.13 -7.31 -5.60
C SER A 293 18.11 -8.83 -5.62
N ILE A 294 16.99 -9.42 -6.04
CA ILE A 294 16.78 -10.86 -6.09
C ILE A 294 16.64 -11.26 -7.57
N VAL A 295 17.37 -12.26 -7.98
CA VAL A 295 17.24 -12.86 -9.31
C VAL A 295 16.98 -14.35 -9.14
N GLU A 296 15.79 -14.78 -9.50
CA GLU A 296 15.42 -16.20 -9.64
C GLU A 296 15.53 -16.63 -11.09
N THR A 297 16.18 -17.75 -11.35
CA THR A 297 16.26 -18.32 -12.68
C THR A 297 15.76 -19.76 -12.66
N TYR A 298 14.61 -19.99 -13.24
CA TYR A 298 14.03 -21.28 -13.51
C TYR A 298 14.51 -21.79 -14.88
N ARG A 299 15.44 -22.73 -14.89
CA ARG A 299 15.85 -23.43 -16.11
C ARG A 299 15.04 -24.72 -16.22
N LEU A 300 14.12 -24.75 -17.18
CA LEU A 300 13.33 -25.95 -17.46
C LEU A 300 14.21 -26.99 -18.15
N GLU A 301 14.21 -28.23 -17.64
CA GLU A 301 15.05 -29.33 -18.17
C GLU A 301 14.25 -30.33 -19.03
N GLY A 302 12.93 -30.07 -19.19
CA GLY A 302 12.00 -31.01 -19.82
C GLY A 302 11.38 -32.00 -18.83
N GLU A 303 10.42 -32.82 -19.28
CA GLU A 303 9.70 -33.83 -18.48
C GLU A 303 9.12 -33.32 -17.14
N GLY A 304 8.98 -32.00 -16.99
CA GLY A 304 8.47 -31.35 -15.79
C GLY A 304 9.52 -31.15 -14.68
N GLU A 305 10.82 -31.24 -14.97
CA GLU A 305 11.90 -30.88 -14.04
C GLU A 305 12.42 -29.46 -14.32
N ALA A 306 12.96 -28.81 -13.29
CA ALA A 306 13.65 -27.53 -13.41
C ALA A 306 14.78 -27.39 -12.38
N ILE A 307 15.79 -26.62 -12.76
CA ILE A 307 16.78 -26.09 -11.82
C ILE A 307 16.42 -24.63 -11.52
N LEU A 308 16.23 -24.35 -10.23
CA LEU A 308 16.06 -22.99 -9.72
C LEU A 308 17.39 -22.52 -9.13
N THR A 309 17.95 -21.44 -9.68
CA THR A 309 19.06 -20.71 -9.09
C THR A 309 18.56 -19.36 -8.59
N VAL A 310 18.95 -19.03 -7.35
CA VAL A 310 18.60 -17.75 -6.74
C VAL A 310 19.89 -17.03 -6.36
N LYS A 311 19.99 -15.78 -6.79
CA LYS A 311 21.03 -14.85 -6.39
C LYS A 311 20.39 -13.66 -5.72
N THR A 312 20.79 -13.35 -4.48
CA THR A 312 20.33 -12.17 -3.77
C THR A 312 21.50 -11.29 -3.40
N ASP A 313 21.49 -10.07 -3.91
CA ASP A 313 22.45 -9.01 -3.58
C ASP A 313 21.80 -8.06 -2.56
N TYR A 314 22.40 -7.92 -1.40
CA TYR A 314 22.02 -7.00 -0.34
C TYR A 314 23.05 -5.86 -0.25
N LEU A 315 22.60 -4.61 -0.20
CA LEU A 315 23.44 -3.41 -0.13
C LEU A 315 23.01 -2.53 1.05
N GLY A 316 23.99 -1.87 1.69
CA GLY A 316 23.74 -0.92 2.76
C GLY A 316 23.06 -1.56 3.99
N GLY A 317 22.00 -0.97 4.49
CA GLY A 317 21.25 -1.48 5.65
C GLY A 317 20.76 -2.92 5.49
N SER A 318 20.36 -3.32 4.27
CA SER A 318 19.98 -4.71 3.97
C SER A 318 21.18 -5.66 4.12
N ALA A 319 22.40 -5.25 3.70
CA ALA A 319 23.61 -6.04 3.90
C ALA A 319 23.98 -6.16 5.37
N ASP A 320 23.82 -5.09 6.15
CA ASP A 320 24.08 -5.10 7.59
C ASP A 320 23.16 -6.09 8.31
N TYR A 321 21.86 -6.06 7.97
CA TYR A 321 20.85 -6.96 8.54
C TYR A 321 21.13 -8.43 8.22
N ILE A 322 21.37 -8.75 6.94
CA ILE A 322 21.59 -10.15 6.53
C ILE A 322 22.94 -10.68 7.06
N ARG A 323 23.97 -9.84 7.12
CA ARG A 323 25.27 -10.19 7.72
C ARG A 323 25.10 -10.59 9.19
N GLN A 324 24.31 -9.82 9.94
CA GLN A 324 23.99 -10.13 11.33
C GLN A 324 23.21 -11.44 11.45
N TYR A 325 22.22 -11.67 10.56
CA TYR A 325 21.44 -12.91 10.51
C TYR A 325 22.35 -14.13 10.29
N PHE A 326 23.27 -14.06 9.31
CA PHE A 326 24.22 -15.14 9.03
C PHE A 326 25.23 -15.37 10.15
N LYS A 327 25.59 -14.34 10.89
CA LYS A 327 26.50 -14.45 12.02
C LYS A 327 25.83 -15.06 13.25
N ASN A 328 24.58 -14.82 13.46
CA ASN A 328 23.82 -15.24 14.65
C ASN A 328 23.15 -16.63 14.49
N ASN A 329 23.09 -17.17 13.29
CA ASN A 329 22.42 -18.44 13.01
C ASN A 329 23.36 -19.46 12.38
N ALA A 330 23.16 -20.74 12.70
CA ALA A 330 23.94 -21.81 12.10
C ALA A 330 23.61 -21.96 10.60
N LYS A 331 24.64 -22.15 9.75
CA LYS A 331 24.49 -22.27 8.30
C LYS A 331 23.43 -23.29 7.88
N ASN A 332 23.34 -24.43 8.56
CA ASN A 332 22.36 -25.47 8.26
C ASN A 332 20.91 -25.01 8.56
N GLN A 333 20.70 -24.20 9.60
CA GLN A 333 19.39 -23.61 9.91
C GLN A 333 18.98 -22.59 8.85
N ILE A 334 19.94 -21.73 8.46
CA ILE A 334 19.73 -20.76 7.37
C ILE A 334 19.35 -21.51 6.08
N GLN A 335 20.15 -22.49 5.66
CA GLN A 335 19.88 -23.28 4.46
C GLN A 335 18.51 -23.96 4.51
N LYS A 336 18.12 -24.47 5.68
CA LYS A 336 16.81 -25.09 5.85
C LYS A 336 15.69 -24.06 5.70
N SER A 337 15.79 -22.88 6.33
CA SER A 337 14.74 -21.83 6.23
C SER A 337 14.56 -21.33 4.80
N TYR A 338 15.64 -21.21 4.02
CA TYR A 338 15.58 -20.83 2.61
C TYR A 338 14.92 -21.92 1.75
N LEU A 339 15.28 -23.19 1.97
CA LEU A 339 14.61 -24.31 1.30
C LEU A 339 13.12 -24.40 1.69
N ASP A 340 12.78 -24.25 2.97
CA ASP A 340 11.41 -24.29 3.48
C ASP A 340 10.53 -23.16 2.86
N TYR A 341 11.14 -22.01 2.52
CA TYR A 341 10.44 -20.93 1.80
C TYR A 341 10.01 -21.41 0.41
N TYR A 342 10.93 -21.94 -0.39
CA TYR A 342 10.61 -22.45 -1.73
C TYR A 342 9.77 -23.74 -1.72
N ALA A 343 9.84 -24.54 -0.67
CA ALA A 343 9.01 -25.73 -0.50
C ALA A 343 7.51 -25.43 -0.35
N LYS A 344 7.16 -24.22 0.07
CA LYS A 344 5.76 -23.75 0.07
C LYS A 344 5.23 -23.49 -1.35
N LEU A 345 6.12 -23.19 -2.29
CA LEU A 345 5.78 -22.88 -3.68
C LEU A 345 5.86 -24.11 -4.57
N HIS A 346 6.80 -25.04 -4.27
CA HIS A 346 7.12 -26.21 -5.07
C HIS A 346 7.17 -27.46 -4.17
N ASP A 347 6.15 -28.30 -4.26
CA ASP A 347 5.97 -29.47 -3.37
C ASP A 347 7.13 -30.48 -3.42
N LYS A 348 7.82 -30.59 -4.57
CA LYS A 348 8.92 -31.55 -4.81
C LYS A 348 10.26 -30.86 -5.09
N ILE A 349 10.59 -29.86 -4.25
CA ILE A 349 11.87 -29.17 -4.32
C ILE A 349 12.90 -29.83 -3.40
N THR A 350 14.11 -29.93 -3.86
CA THR A 350 15.26 -30.41 -3.10
C THR A 350 16.47 -29.53 -3.31
N LYS A 351 17.35 -29.51 -2.33
CA LYS A 351 18.62 -28.81 -2.46
C LYS A 351 19.49 -29.49 -3.53
N GLU A 352 19.93 -28.72 -4.54
CA GLU A 352 20.91 -29.18 -5.55
C GLU A 352 22.33 -28.92 -5.09
N GLU A 353 22.60 -27.68 -4.62
CA GLU A 353 23.90 -27.27 -4.06
C GLU A 353 23.73 -26.64 -2.68
N SER A 354 24.80 -26.68 -1.86
CA SER A 354 24.80 -26.02 -0.57
C SER A 354 24.83 -24.50 -0.76
N LEU A 355 24.01 -23.79 0.01
CA LEU A 355 23.99 -22.33 0.07
C LEU A 355 25.40 -21.77 0.29
N THR A 356 25.80 -20.79 -0.52
CA THR A 356 27.04 -20.02 -0.39
C THR A 356 26.73 -18.53 -0.25
N PHE A 357 27.67 -17.81 0.32
CA PHE A 357 27.56 -16.36 0.42
C PHE A 357 28.94 -15.69 0.31
N GLU A 358 28.94 -14.45 -0.10
CA GLU A 358 30.08 -13.54 -0.18
C GLU A 358 29.77 -12.29 0.64
N ASP A 359 30.74 -11.85 1.46
CA ASP A 359 30.62 -10.65 2.31
C ASP A 359 31.73 -9.66 1.99
N ASP A 360 31.41 -8.64 1.22
CA ASP A 360 32.27 -7.48 1.00
C ASP A 360 31.91 -6.38 2.02
N LYS A 361 32.52 -6.48 3.20
CA LYS A 361 32.27 -5.52 4.28
C LYS A 361 32.75 -4.10 3.93
N VAL A 362 33.73 -3.96 3.04
CA VAL A 362 34.29 -2.64 2.65
C VAL A 362 33.28 -1.84 1.83
N ASN A 363 32.65 -2.48 0.84
CA ASN A 363 31.65 -1.86 0.00
C ASN A 363 30.22 -2.03 0.55
N ASN A 364 30.08 -2.72 1.67
CA ASN A 364 28.80 -3.08 2.30
C ASN A 364 27.84 -3.84 1.37
N ILE A 365 28.37 -4.88 0.76
CA ILE A 365 27.64 -5.79 -0.12
C ILE A 365 27.67 -7.20 0.48
N PHE A 366 26.51 -7.84 0.54
CA PHE A 366 26.39 -9.24 0.95
C PHE A 366 25.60 -9.99 -0.11
N VAL A 367 26.19 -11.07 -0.66
CA VAL A 367 25.59 -11.83 -1.75
C VAL A 367 25.30 -13.24 -1.26
N VAL A 368 24.09 -13.74 -1.55
CA VAL A 368 23.68 -15.13 -1.26
C VAL A 368 23.37 -15.85 -2.54
N HIS A 369 23.88 -17.09 -2.67
CA HIS A 369 23.62 -17.97 -3.78
C HIS A 369 22.97 -19.26 -3.30
N GLU A 370 21.88 -19.64 -3.98
CA GLU A 370 21.11 -20.85 -3.72
C GLU A 370 20.88 -21.61 -5.00
N LYS A 371 20.78 -22.95 -4.91
CA LYS A 371 20.46 -23.79 -6.05
C LYS A 371 19.63 -24.98 -5.65
N TYR A 372 18.53 -25.18 -6.34
CA TYR A 372 17.52 -26.19 -6.05
C TYR A 372 17.16 -26.97 -7.30
N ARG A 373 16.74 -28.23 -7.11
CA ARG A 373 16.11 -29.06 -8.12
C ARG A 373 14.63 -29.21 -7.79
N ILE A 374 13.79 -28.89 -8.75
CA ILE A 374 12.33 -29.03 -8.66
C ILE A 374 11.95 -30.22 -9.56
N LYS A 375 11.31 -31.22 -8.95
CA LYS A 375 10.68 -32.32 -9.68
C LYS A 375 9.19 -32.03 -9.79
N GLU A 376 8.62 -32.29 -10.97
CA GLU A 376 7.21 -32.02 -11.26
C GLU A 376 6.85 -30.55 -11.16
N ILE A 377 7.64 -29.70 -11.83
CA ILE A 377 7.31 -28.27 -11.94
C ILE A 377 5.96 -28.10 -12.64
N GLY A 378 5.11 -27.23 -12.10
CA GLY A 378 3.76 -26.99 -12.59
C GLY A 378 2.71 -27.89 -11.95
N LYS A 379 1.50 -27.33 -11.85
CA LYS A 379 0.32 -28.00 -11.29
C LYS A 379 -0.68 -28.29 -12.42
N VAL A 380 -1.32 -29.45 -12.37
CA VAL A 380 -2.45 -29.73 -13.28
C VAL A 380 -3.63 -28.94 -12.76
N GLU A 381 -4.13 -28.02 -13.56
CA GLU A 381 -5.35 -27.31 -13.24
C GLU A 381 -6.54 -28.21 -13.51
N GLU A 382 -7.33 -28.43 -12.47
CA GLU A 382 -8.54 -29.24 -12.57
C GLU A 382 -9.48 -28.61 -13.60
N GLY A 383 -9.80 -29.35 -14.68
CA GLY A 383 -10.67 -28.92 -15.77
C GLY A 383 -9.96 -28.66 -17.10
N ILE A 384 -8.66 -28.34 -17.17
CA ILE A 384 -7.99 -27.96 -18.42
C ILE A 384 -7.08 -29.06 -18.98
N LYS A 385 -6.77 -30.12 -18.30
CA LYS A 385 -5.79 -31.17 -18.69
C LYS A 385 -4.39 -30.63 -19.11
N LYS A 386 -4.10 -29.34 -18.85
CA LYS A 386 -2.79 -28.72 -19.08
C LYS A 386 -2.11 -28.44 -17.74
N LYS A 387 -0.80 -28.59 -17.71
CA LYS A 387 0.00 -28.15 -16.56
C LYS A 387 0.23 -26.66 -16.63
N ILE A 388 0.10 -25.95 -15.51
CA ILE A 388 0.45 -24.55 -15.36
C ILE A 388 1.65 -24.45 -14.42
N LEU A 389 2.63 -23.62 -14.78
CA LEU A 389 3.66 -23.13 -13.87
C LEU A 389 3.13 -21.87 -13.20
N PRO A 390 2.63 -21.97 -11.94
CA PRO A 390 2.18 -20.80 -11.20
C PRO A 390 3.38 -20.14 -10.56
N LEU A 391 3.56 -18.86 -10.78
CA LEU A 391 4.57 -18.04 -10.12
C LEU A 391 3.87 -16.87 -9.43
N TYR A 392 4.09 -16.74 -8.15
CA TYR A 392 3.60 -15.63 -7.35
C TYR A 392 4.78 -14.84 -6.79
N ALA A 393 4.78 -13.52 -6.99
CA ALA A 393 5.89 -12.65 -6.59
C ALA A 393 5.88 -12.39 -5.07
N ASN A 394 6.05 -13.45 -4.25
CA ASN A 394 5.97 -13.37 -2.78
C ASN A 394 6.96 -12.37 -2.19
N HIS A 395 8.21 -12.32 -2.69
CA HIS A 395 9.22 -11.37 -2.20
C HIS A 395 8.78 -9.91 -2.26
N ILE A 396 7.92 -9.56 -3.23
CA ILE A 396 7.33 -8.21 -3.35
C ILE A 396 6.04 -8.12 -2.56
N SER A 397 5.12 -9.09 -2.73
CA SER A 397 3.79 -9.01 -2.16
C SER A 397 3.81 -8.97 -0.62
N GLU A 398 4.70 -9.74 0.01
CA GLU A 398 4.88 -9.77 1.47
C GLU A 398 5.40 -8.45 2.06
N LYS A 399 5.95 -7.56 1.23
CA LYS A 399 6.41 -6.22 1.64
C LYS A 399 5.32 -5.16 1.60
N LEU A 400 4.17 -5.49 1.04
CA LEU A 400 3.02 -4.60 0.93
C LEU A 400 1.94 -5.04 1.92
N PRO A 401 1.50 -4.16 2.83
CA PRO A 401 0.40 -4.44 3.75
C PRO A 401 -0.90 -4.84 3.03
N GLU A 402 -1.69 -5.68 3.69
CA GLU A 402 -3.06 -6.03 3.29
C GLU A 402 -4.06 -5.56 4.36
N PRO A 403 -4.24 -4.26 4.53
CA PRO A 403 -5.09 -3.74 5.58
C PRO A 403 -6.58 -3.89 5.23
N THR A 404 -7.40 -3.91 6.28
CA THR A 404 -8.85 -3.74 6.11
C THR A 404 -9.16 -2.36 5.52
N ARG A 405 -10.20 -2.30 4.66
CA ARG A 405 -10.54 -1.07 3.91
C ARG A 405 -11.19 -0.02 4.79
N ASP A 406 -12.11 -0.45 5.66
CA ASP A 406 -12.78 0.44 6.63
C ASP A 406 -11.85 0.73 7.80
N ARG A 407 -11.13 1.86 7.69
CA ARG A 407 -10.10 2.24 8.66
C ARG A 407 -9.97 3.75 8.82
N GLU A 408 -9.54 4.16 10.00
CA GLU A 408 -9.25 5.56 10.34
C GLU A 408 -7.75 5.83 10.51
N SER A 409 -6.94 4.77 10.65
CA SER A 409 -5.50 4.89 10.86
C SER A 409 -4.72 4.91 9.55
N PRO A 410 -3.55 5.56 9.50
CA PRO A 410 -2.55 5.38 8.44
C PRO A 410 -2.13 3.91 8.31
N ILE A 411 -1.55 3.54 7.17
CA ILE A 411 -0.98 2.21 6.95
C ILE A 411 0.53 2.28 7.15
N SER A 412 1.08 1.47 8.05
CA SER A 412 2.53 1.36 8.30
C SER A 412 3.24 0.68 7.13
N LEU A 413 4.43 1.18 6.78
CA LEU A 413 5.31 0.64 5.75
C LEU A 413 6.69 0.29 6.34
N GLU A 414 7.35 -0.72 5.78
CA GLU A 414 8.75 -1.08 6.11
C GLU A 414 9.73 -0.13 5.41
N PHE A 415 9.94 1.04 5.95
CA PHE A 415 10.92 2.00 5.42
C PHE A 415 12.28 1.87 6.13
N PRO A 416 13.42 2.01 5.42
CA PRO A 416 13.57 2.14 3.97
C PRO A 416 13.50 0.78 3.26
N LEU A 417 12.82 0.75 2.12
CA LEU A 417 12.79 -0.42 1.24
C LEU A 417 13.04 0.00 -0.21
N ASN A 418 14.03 -0.64 -0.84
CA ASN A 418 14.25 -0.60 -2.28
C ASN A 418 14.50 -2.03 -2.72
N LEU A 419 13.51 -2.65 -3.35
CA LEU A 419 13.52 -4.06 -3.73
C LEU A 419 13.38 -4.20 -5.23
N GLU A 420 14.37 -4.85 -5.82
CA GLU A 420 14.35 -5.32 -7.21
C GLU A 420 14.21 -6.84 -7.21
N TYR A 421 13.25 -7.35 -7.96
CA TYR A 421 13.01 -8.78 -8.06
C TYR A 421 12.79 -9.18 -9.51
N ASP A 422 13.70 -9.99 -10.03
CA ASP A 422 13.66 -10.47 -11.40
C ASP A 422 13.46 -12.01 -11.39
N ILE A 423 12.48 -12.48 -12.15
CA ILE A 423 12.23 -13.91 -12.38
C ILE A 423 12.54 -14.18 -13.85
N HIS A 424 13.47 -15.09 -14.12
CA HIS A 424 13.81 -15.57 -15.44
C HIS A 424 13.33 -17.01 -15.60
N ILE A 425 12.60 -17.30 -16.66
CA ILE A 425 12.19 -18.67 -17.01
C ILE A 425 12.77 -18.99 -18.36
N ILE A 426 13.63 -20.01 -18.40
CA ILE A 426 14.36 -20.40 -19.60
C ILE A 426 13.84 -21.75 -20.07
N ASN A 427 13.36 -21.81 -21.32
CA ASN A 427 12.88 -23.03 -21.95
C ASN A 427 14.02 -24.01 -22.23
N PRO A 428 13.73 -25.32 -22.24
CA PRO A 428 14.70 -26.33 -22.61
C PRO A 428 15.08 -26.22 -24.09
N ASN A 429 16.32 -26.58 -24.41
CA ASN A 429 16.85 -26.71 -25.78
C ASN A 429 16.71 -25.43 -26.66
N GLY A 430 16.62 -24.24 -26.06
CA GLY A 430 16.49 -22.97 -26.79
C GLY A 430 15.15 -22.81 -27.50
N LYS A 431 14.11 -23.57 -27.12
CA LYS A 431 12.77 -23.47 -27.72
C LYS A 431 12.15 -22.12 -27.39
N SER A 432 11.71 -21.39 -28.43
CA SER A 432 11.10 -20.06 -28.25
C SER A 432 9.84 -20.11 -27.40
N VAL A 433 9.68 -19.12 -26.49
CA VAL A 433 8.53 -19.03 -25.57
C VAL A 433 7.35 -18.23 -26.13
N GLY A 434 7.43 -17.72 -27.35
CA GLY A 434 6.41 -16.79 -27.89
C GLY A 434 6.54 -15.37 -27.37
N TYR A 435 5.52 -14.55 -27.58
CA TYR A 435 5.55 -13.13 -27.22
C TYR A 435 4.75 -12.87 -25.94
N PHE A 436 5.41 -12.29 -24.94
CA PHE A 436 4.80 -11.77 -23.73
C PHE A 436 5.20 -10.31 -23.56
N ASN A 437 4.25 -9.47 -23.24
CA ASN A 437 4.49 -8.06 -22.89
C ASN A 437 3.37 -7.56 -21.97
N ASP A 438 3.72 -7.26 -20.73
CA ASP A 438 2.84 -6.64 -19.75
C ASP A 438 3.66 -5.60 -18.97
N ASN A 439 3.06 -4.43 -18.70
CA ASN A 439 3.74 -3.37 -17.99
C ASN A 439 2.77 -2.60 -17.12
N ILE A 440 3.02 -2.61 -15.82
CA ILE A 440 2.27 -1.88 -14.81
C ILE A 440 3.24 -0.98 -14.07
N PHE A 441 2.87 0.27 -13.84
CA PHE A 441 3.69 1.22 -13.11
C PHE A 441 2.83 2.18 -12.29
N PHE A 442 3.18 2.33 -11.01
CA PHE A 442 2.63 3.33 -10.10
C PHE A 442 3.77 4.15 -9.52
N ASP A 443 3.62 5.46 -9.52
CA ASP A 443 4.54 6.39 -8.85
C ASP A 443 3.73 7.32 -7.96
N ARG A 444 3.94 7.18 -6.65
CA ARG A 444 3.21 7.88 -5.60
C ARG A 444 4.19 8.58 -4.67
N GLU A 445 3.70 9.53 -3.89
CA GLU A 445 4.50 10.25 -2.90
C GLU A 445 5.18 9.30 -1.90
N THR A 446 4.50 8.22 -1.50
CA THR A 446 4.93 7.29 -0.45
C THR A 446 5.56 6.00 -0.97
N TYR A 447 5.33 5.65 -2.23
CA TYR A 447 5.92 4.45 -2.86
C TYR A 447 5.97 4.57 -4.38
N HIS A 448 6.86 3.78 -4.99
CA HIS A 448 6.75 3.42 -6.40
C HIS A 448 6.70 1.91 -6.57
N PHE A 449 5.96 1.46 -7.56
CA PHE A 449 5.87 0.04 -7.94
C PHE A 449 5.91 -0.09 -9.45
N GLY A 450 6.65 -1.08 -9.92
CA GLY A 450 6.71 -1.46 -11.34
C GLY A 450 6.69 -2.97 -11.51
N LYS A 451 5.89 -3.46 -12.46
CA LYS A 451 5.93 -4.82 -13.02
C LYS A 451 6.19 -4.73 -14.51
N ASN A 452 7.13 -5.49 -15.00
CA ASN A 452 7.42 -5.60 -16.43
C ASN A 452 7.62 -7.07 -16.79
N LEU A 453 6.76 -7.60 -17.65
CA LEU A 453 6.84 -8.96 -18.20
C LEU A 453 7.23 -8.86 -19.67
N ARG A 454 8.30 -9.50 -20.05
CA ARG A 454 8.77 -9.58 -21.46
C ARG A 454 9.30 -10.96 -21.79
N SER A 455 9.22 -11.33 -23.06
CA SER A 455 9.87 -12.50 -23.60
C SER A 455 10.91 -12.14 -24.65
N HIS A 456 11.99 -12.91 -24.71
CA HIS A 456 13.00 -12.82 -25.74
C HIS A 456 13.61 -14.19 -26.01
N GLY A 457 13.46 -14.70 -27.24
CA GLY A 457 13.96 -16.03 -27.62
C GLY A 457 13.34 -17.13 -26.78
N ASP A 458 14.15 -17.85 -26.02
CA ASP A 458 13.78 -18.95 -25.15
C ASP A 458 13.46 -18.54 -23.69
N THR A 459 13.49 -17.23 -23.40
CA THR A 459 13.43 -16.70 -22.04
C THR A 459 12.24 -15.78 -21.82
N ILE A 460 11.51 -16.01 -20.74
CA ILE A 460 10.56 -15.05 -20.16
C ILE A 460 11.26 -14.35 -19.01
N LYS A 461 11.16 -13.03 -18.96
CA LYS A 461 11.62 -12.20 -17.85
C LYS A 461 10.46 -11.44 -17.23
N ILE A 462 10.29 -11.57 -15.92
CA ILE A 462 9.37 -10.77 -15.12
C ILE A 462 10.21 -9.94 -14.17
N SER A 463 10.06 -8.64 -14.23
CA SER A 463 10.82 -7.70 -13.39
C SER A 463 9.88 -6.91 -12.51
N TYR A 464 10.13 -6.94 -11.20
CA TYR A 464 9.43 -6.13 -10.22
C TYR A 464 10.37 -5.11 -9.59
N ARG A 465 9.86 -3.93 -9.31
CA ARG A 465 10.55 -2.84 -8.62
C ARG A 465 9.61 -2.25 -7.59
N LEU A 466 10.04 -2.22 -6.33
CA LEU A 466 9.29 -1.63 -5.23
C LEU A 466 10.21 -0.74 -4.42
N GLY A 467 9.86 0.53 -4.33
CA GLY A 467 10.52 1.45 -3.41
C GLY A 467 9.50 2.11 -2.49
N LEU A 468 9.82 2.14 -1.20
CA LEU A 468 9.03 2.85 -0.20
C LEU A 468 9.76 4.14 0.17
N HIS A 469 9.06 5.27 0.15
CA HIS A 469 9.62 6.61 0.37
C HIS A 469 9.25 7.19 1.73
N ASP A 470 8.34 6.53 2.43
CA ASP A 470 7.90 6.92 3.77
C ASP A 470 7.66 5.70 4.66
N THR A 471 7.54 5.92 5.97
CA THR A 471 7.23 4.88 6.97
C THR A 471 5.74 4.56 7.03
N TYR A 472 4.89 5.33 6.35
CA TYR A 472 3.44 5.12 6.36
C TYR A 472 2.73 5.74 5.16
N ILE A 473 1.52 5.24 4.87
CA ILE A 473 0.57 5.84 3.93
C ILE A 473 -0.43 6.67 4.72
N PRO A 474 -0.56 7.97 4.48
CA PRO A 474 -1.51 8.81 5.18
C PRO A 474 -2.97 8.47 4.80
N VAL A 475 -3.90 8.71 5.72
CA VAL A 475 -5.33 8.38 5.56
C VAL A 475 -5.91 8.90 4.23
N LYS A 476 -5.52 10.10 3.79
CA LYS A 476 -5.96 10.70 2.52
C LYS A 476 -5.54 9.93 1.26
N GLN A 477 -4.58 9.01 1.36
CA GLN A 477 -4.04 8.21 0.25
C GLN A 477 -4.46 6.74 0.29
N ILE A 478 -5.27 6.34 1.27
CA ILE A 478 -5.69 4.95 1.46
C ILE A 478 -6.46 4.41 0.25
N GLU A 479 -7.41 5.17 -0.29
CA GLU A 479 -8.17 4.75 -1.48
C GLU A 479 -7.27 4.58 -2.71
N THR A 480 -6.23 5.41 -2.85
CA THR A 480 -5.24 5.25 -3.92
C THR A 480 -4.45 3.95 -3.73
N TYR A 481 -4.06 3.63 -2.49
CA TYR A 481 -3.37 2.38 -2.19
C TYR A 481 -4.23 1.15 -2.53
N PHE A 482 -5.51 1.16 -2.17
CA PHE A 482 -6.43 0.08 -2.53
C PHE A 482 -6.71 -0.01 -4.03
N SER A 483 -6.74 1.13 -4.73
CA SER A 483 -6.85 1.13 -6.19
C SER A 483 -5.63 0.50 -6.85
N ASP A 484 -4.43 0.78 -6.33
CA ASP A 484 -3.16 0.29 -6.90
C ASP A 484 -2.91 -1.19 -6.53
N PHE A 485 -3.22 -1.63 -5.32
CA PHE A 485 -2.86 -2.97 -4.81
C PHE A 485 -4.05 -3.87 -4.42
N GLY A 486 -5.28 -3.42 -4.62
CA GLY A 486 -6.47 -4.20 -4.22
C GLY A 486 -6.68 -5.49 -5.02
N ASN A 487 -6.19 -5.56 -6.26
CA ASN A 487 -6.19 -6.78 -7.05
C ASN A 487 -4.77 -7.38 -7.11
N ARG A 488 -4.37 -8.05 -6.04
CA ARG A 488 -3.02 -8.62 -5.87
C ARG A 488 -2.72 -9.72 -6.88
N ASP A 489 -3.70 -10.53 -7.24
CA ASP A 489 -3.50 -11.62 -8.20
C ASP A 489 -3.09 -11.07 -9.57
N ASN A 490 -3.72 -10.03 -10.06
CA ASN A 490 -3.32 -9.39 -11.32
C ASN A 490 -1.90 -8.82 -11.27
N LEU A 491 -1.45 -8.39 -10.10
CA LEU A 491 -0.12 -7.80 -9.95
C LEU A 491 0.97 -8.85 -9.79
N PHE A 492 0.73 -9.86 -8.93
CA PHE A 492 1.79 -10.75 -8.44
C PHE A 492 1.72 -12.17 -9.00
N TYR A 493 0.54 -12.64 -9.40
CA TYR A 493 0.40 -13.95 -10.03
C TYR A 493 0.76 -13.91 -11.51
N ASN A 494 1.50 -14.92 -11.96
CA ASN A 494 1.81 -15.18 -13.37
C ASN A 494 1.72 -16.68 -13.60
N GLY A 495 0.79 -17.11 -14.44
CA GLY A 495 0.61 -18.51 -14.83
C GLY A 495 1.09 -18.76 -16.25
N PHE A 496 1.91 -19.79 -16.46
CA PHE A 496 2.43 -20.17 -17.78
C PHE A 496 2.09 -21.62 -18.08
N TYR A 497 1.50 -21.88 -19.25
CA TYR A 497 1.20 -23.25 -19.66
C TYR A 497 2.45 -24.01 -20.03
N LEU A 498 2.54 -25.26 -19.53
CA LEU A 498 3.58 -26.22 -19.88
C LEU A 498 3.03 -27.22 -20.90
N GLU A 499 3.79 -27.46 -21.96
CA GLU A 499 3.53 -28.55 -22.89
C GLU A 499 3.96 -29.91 -22.33
N GLU A 500 3.62 -31.01 -23.01
CA GLU A 500 3.97 -32.37 -22.56
C GLU A 500 5.49 -32.57 -22.42
N ASP A 501 6.30 -31.89 -23.25
CA ASP A 501 7.75 -31.91 -23.20
C ASP A 501 8.34 -31.03 -22.09
N GLY A 502 7.51 -30.41 -21.25
CA GLY A 502 7.91 -29.54 -20.16
C GLY A 502 8.35 -28.14 -20.60
N SER A 503 8.22 -27.78 -21.88
CA SER A 503 8.49 -26.43 -22.36
C SER A 503 7.30 -25.50 -22.15
N LEU A 504 7.57 -24.22 -21.99
CA LEU A 504 6.54 -23.18 -22.05
C LEU A 504 6.20 -22.92 -23.52
N THR A 505 4.90 -22.90 -23.81
CA THR A 505 4.43 -22.24 -25.02
C THR A 505 3.86 -20.91 -24.61
N GLY A 506 4.34 -19.86 -25.24
CA GLY A 506 3.59 -18.61 -25.22
C GLY A 506 2.22 -18.89 -25.79
N ASN A 507 1.19 -18.47 -25.09
CA ASN A 507 0.03 -18.01 -25.85
C ASN A 507 0.62 -17.07 -26.87
N ASN A 508 0.49 -17.39 -28.15
CA ASN A 508 0.67 -16.44 -29.21
C ASN A 508 -0.43 -15.37 -29.04
N THR A 509 -0.33 -14.54 -28.00
CA THR A 509 -0.86 -13.21 -28.04
C THR A 509 0.06 -12.40 -28.94
N SER A 510 0.28 -12.92 -30.18
CA SER A 510 0.56 -12.04 -31.30
C SER A 510 -0.49 -10.95 -31.23
N ILE A 511 -0.12 -9.73 -31.45
CA ILE A 511 -1.02 -8.66 -31.85
C ILE A 511 -2.15 -9.30 -32.67
N GLY A 512 -3.30 -9.57 -31.97
CA GLY A 512 -4.47 -10.16 -32.62
C GLY A 512 -4.54 -11.67 -32.69
N ASN A 513 -4.81 -12.37 -31.61
CA ASN A 513 -5.80 -13.42 -31.68
C ASN A 513 -7.17 -12.76 -31.83
N TRP A 514 -7.28 -11.90 -32.84
CA TRP A 514 -8.55 -11.30 -33.21
C TRP A 514 -9.48 -12.43 -33.63
N ASN A 515 -10.59 -12.56 -32.92
CA ASN A 515 -11.61 -13.51 -33.29
C ASN A 515 -12.29 -13.03 -34.58
N PHE A 516 -11.90 -13.62 -35.72
CA PHE A 516 -12.47 -13.29 -37.01
C PHE A 516 -14.00 -13.37 -37.00
N TRP A 517 -14.56 -14.35 -36.31
CA TRP A 517 -16.02 -14.51 -36.21
C TRP A 517 -16.68 -13.40 -35.40
N ALA A 518 -16.01 -12.90 -34.35
CA ALA A 518 -16.50 -11.75 -33.59
C ALA A 518 -16.45 -10.46 -34.44
N ILE A 519 -15.38 -10.25 -35.20
CA ILE A 519 -15.30 -9.11 -36.13
C ILE A 519 -16.39 -9.22 -37.19
N LEU A 520 -16.55 -10.39 -37.78
CA LEU A 520 -17.62 -10.63 -38.77
C LEU A 520 -19.00 -10.37 -38.21
N LEU A 521 -19.29 -10.88 -36.99
CA LEU A 521 -20.54 -10.65 -36.27
C LEU A 521 -20.75 -9.15 -36.02
N PHE A 522 -19.73 -8.42 -35.59
CA PHE A 522 -19.79 -6.97 -35.36
C PHE A 522 -20.15 -6.22 -36.64
N VAL A 523 -19.47 -6.52 -37.77
CA VAL A 523 -19.74 -5.90 -39.05
C VAL A 523 -21.13 -6.22 -39.54
N VAL A 524 -21.59 -7.48 -39.42
CA VAL A 524 -22.93 -7.90 -39.77
C VAL A 524 -23.97 -7.15 -38.93
N LEU A 525 -23.80 -7.03 -37.62
CA LEU A 525 -24.68 -6.28 -36.75
C LEU A 525 -24.73 -4.79 -37.14
N ILE A 526 -23.61 -4.17 -37.44
CA ILE A 526 -23.55 -2.78 -37.92
C ILE A 526 -24.40 -2.65 -39.21
N VAL A 527 -24.21 -3.51 -40.20
CA VAL A 527 -24.90 -3.45 -41.47
C VAL A 527 -26.42 -3.64 -41.26
N LEU A 528 -26.83 -4.65 -40.48
CA LEU A 528 -28.22 -4.92 -40.18
C LEU A 528 -28.88 -3.75 -39.43
N CYS A 529 -28.20 -3.17 -38.46
CA CYS A 529 -28.68 -1.99 -37.73
C CYS A 529 -28.83 -0.77 -38.66
N LEU A 530 -27.85 -0.51 -39.53
CA LEU A 530 -27.94 0.58 -40.49
C LEU A 530 -29.13 0.42 -41.45
N LEU A 531 -29.37 -0.80 -41.95
CA LEU A 531 -30.51 -1.10 -42.80
C LEU A 531 -31.84 -0.96 -42.03
N PHE A 532 -31.89 -1.47 -40.79
CA PHE A 532 -33.04 -1.35 -39.91
C PHE A 532 -33.34 0.13 -39.59
N PHE A 533 -32.37 0.89 -39.12
CA PHE A 533 -32.55 2.30 -38.79
C PHE A 533 -32.94 3.13 -40.02
N ARG A 534 -32.35 2.83 -41.21
CA ARG A 534 -32.74 3.48 -42.45
C ARG A 534 -34.20 3.17 -42.81
N LYS A 535 -34.63 1.91 -42.68
CA LYS A 535 -36.01 1.49 -42.94
C LYS A 535 -36.96 2.09 -41.89
N TYR A 536 -36.61 2.00 -40.62
CA TYR A 536 -37.43 2.52 -39.52
C TYR A 536 -37.59 4.05 -39.61
N ASN A 537 -36.53 4.76 -39.89
CA ASN A 537 -36.56 6.19 -40.09
C ASN A 537 -37.42 6.62 -41.30
N LYS A 538 -37.62 5.73 -42.27
CA LYS A 538 -38.48 5.97 -43.43
C LYS A 538 -39.97 5.62 -43.21
N SER A 539 -40.24 4.61 -42.40
CA SER A 539 -41.56 3.95 -42.34
C SER A 539 -42.53 4.55 -41.33
N THR A 540 -42.12 5.49 -40.50
CA THR A 540 -42.98 6.12 -39.49
C THR A 540 -43.14 7.62 -39.73
N PRO A 541 -44.01 8.03 -40.63
CA PRO A 541 -44.49 9.40 -40.67
C PRO A 541 -45.64 9.54 -39.69
N THR A 542 -45.40 9.62 -38.41
CA THR A 542 -46.38 10.13 -37.46
C THR A 542 -46.25 11.63 -37.49
N SER A 543 -47.12 12.28 -38.28
CA SER A 543 -47.32 13.71 -38.21
C SER A 543 -47.83 14.07 -36.80
N ILE A 544 -46.96 14.38 -35.89
CA ILE A 544 -47.35 15.16 -34.74
C ILE A 544 -47.40 16.59 -35.24
N ILE A 545 -48.53 16.96 -35.82
CA ILE A 545 -48.90 18.34 -36.04
C ILE A 545 -49.16 18.90 -34.64
N PRO A 546 -48.41 19.91 -34.17
CA PRO A 546 -48.67 20.56 -32.88
C PRO A 546 -50.13 21.03 -32.90
N LEU A 547 -50.90 20.66 -31.90
CA LEU A 547 -52.24 21.22 -31.69
C LEU A 547 -52.06 22.74 -31.54
N TYR A 548 -52.93 23.48 -32.22
CA TYR A 548 -52.98 24.94 -32.24
C TYR A 548 -52.72 25.53 -30.84
N GLY A 549 -51.58 26.22 -30.63
CA GLY A 549 -51.19 26.84 -29.36
C GLY A 549 -49.90 26.32 -28.68
N GLU A 550 -49.25 25.29 -29.20
CA GLU A 550 -47.96 24.79 -28.66
C GLU A 550 -46.76 25.56 -29.26
N THR A 551 -45.86 26.07 -28.41
CA THR A 551 -44.65 26.77 -28.85
C THR A 551 -43.67 25.79 -29.52
N MET A 552 -43.37 26.03 -30.81
CA MET A 552 -42.27 25.33 -31.48
C MET A 552 -40.93 25.87 -31.03
N TYR A 553 -39.98 24.94 -30.75
CA TYR A 553 -38.63 25.30 -30.39
C TYR A 553 -37.67 25.07 -31.56
N ASP A 554 -37.13 26.13 -32.11
CA ASP A 554 -36.18 26.07 -33.24
C ASP A 554 -34.80 25.51 -32.89
N THR A 555 -34.46 25.41 -31.60
CA THR A 555 -33.18 24.92 -31.15
C THR A 555 -33.33 23.84 -30.08
N VAL A 556 -32.44 22.85 -30.14
CA VAL A 556 -32.24 21.91 -29.03
C VAL A 556 -31.67 22.67 -27.85
N GLY A 557 -32.36 22.68 -26.71
CA GLY A 557 -31.92 23.47 -25.54
C GLY A 557 -32.43 22.88 -24.20
N GLY A 558 -32.00 23.51 -23.09
CA GLY A 558 -32.36 23.05 -21.75
C GLY A 558 -31.85 21.64 -21.47
N TRP A 559 -32.62 20.80 -20.79
CA TRP A 559 -32.27 19.45 -20.43
C TRP A 559 -32.00 18.51 -21.63
N LEU A 560 -32.42 18.87 -22.84
CA LEU A 560 -32.11 18.12 -24.06
C LEU A 560 -30.63 18.18 -24.43
N ILE A 561 -29.92 19.26 -24.06
CA ILE A 561 -28.47 19.35 -24.24
C ILE A 561 -27.77 18.37 -23.29
N VAL A 562 -28.21 18.33 -22.02
CA VAL A 562 -27.67 17.38 -21.03
C VAL A 562 -27.92 15.94 -21.49
N LEU A 563 -29.11 15.66 -22.03
CA LEU A 563 -29.44 14.36 -22.59
C LEU A 563 -28.54 13.99 -23.79
N LEU A 564 -28.24 14.95 -24.68
CA LEU A 564 -27.36 14.73 -25.82
C LEU A 564 -25.92 14.40 -25.35
N ILE A 565 -25.38 15.16 -24.38
CA ILE A 565 -24.07 14.89 -23.78
C ILE A 565 -24.07 13.49 -23.16
N GLY A 566 -25.11 13.11 -22.42
CA GLY A 566 -25.28 11.79 -21.84
C GLY A 566 -25.31 10.67 -22.87
N LEU A 567 -26.02 10.84 -23.99
CA LEU A 567 -26.08 9.86 -25.08
C LEU A 567 -24.73 9.66 -25.77
N VAL A 568 -24.02 10.76 -26.07
CA VAL A 568 -22.68 10.71 -26.68
C VAL A 568 -21.68 10.06 -25.74
N SER A 569 -21.70 10.43 -24.46
CA SER A 569 -20.85 9.81 -23.42
C SER A 569 -21.15 8.32 -23.25
N SER A 570 -22.43 7.92 -23.29
CA SER A 570 -22.84 6.52 -23.22
C SER A 570 -22.36 5.73 -24.43
N ALA A 571 -22.44 6.30 -25.64
CA ALA A 571 -21.91 5.68 -26.84
C ALA A 571 -20.38 5.49 -26.75
N PHE A 572 -19.65 6.51 -26.27
CA PHE A 572 -18.20 6.40 -26.08
C PHE A 572 -17.83 5.34 -25.05
N ARG A 573 -18.54 5.29 -23.91
CA ARG A 573 -18.34 4.27 -22.88
C ARG A 573 -18.60 2.86 -23.42
N GLN A 574 -19.70 2.65 -24.17
CA GLN A 574 -19.98 1.35 -24.77
C GLN A 574 -18.93 0.95 -25.81
N PHE A 575 -18.45 1.89 -26.60
CA PHE A 575 -17.34 1.64 -27.52
C PHE A 575 -16.08 1.19 -26.76
N ALA A 576 -15.70 1.93 -25.70
CA ALA A 576 -14.55 1.56 -24.86
C ALA A 576 -14.72 0.17 -24.24
N ASN A 577 -15.91 -0.18 -23.73
CA ASN A 577 -16.20 -1.48 -23.14
C ASN A 577 -16.04 -2.65 -24.13
N LEU A 578 -16.36 -2.47 -25.40
CA LEU A 578 -16.16 -3.52 -26.42
C LEU A 578 -14.68 -3.87 -26.65
N PHE A 579 -13.79 -2.92 -26.37
CA PHE A 579 -12.34 -3.06 -26.52
C PHE A 579 -11.59 -3.19 -25.18
N ALA A 580 -12.28 -3.07 -24.03
CA ALA A 580 -11.68 -3.28 -22.72
C ALA A 580 -11.26 -4.75 -22.57
N TYR A 581 -10.25 -4.98 -21.73
CA TYR A 581 -9.81 -6.34 -21.42
C TYR A 581 -10.76 -7.00 -20.38
N PRO A 582 -11.18 -8.27 -20.60
CA PRO A 582 -10.99 -9.09 -21.80
C PRO A 582 -11.85 -8.62 -22.98
N SER A 583 -11.22 -8.31 -24.11
CA SER A 583 -11.91 -7.79 -25.29
C SER A 583 -12.81 -8.85 -25.94
N PHE A 584 -14.04 -8.47 -26.30
CA PHE A 584 -14.92 -9.34 -27.10
C PHE A 584 -14.34 -9.72 -28.48
N PHE A 585 -13.36 -9.00 -28.95
CA PHE A 585 -12.65 -9.32 -30.20
C PHE A 585 -11.48 -10.31 -30.00
N SER A 586 -11.15 -10.70 -28.76
CA SER A 586 -10.12 -11.71 -28.47
C SER A 586 -10.70 -13.11 -28.54
N THR A 587 -9.96 -14.07 -29.15
CA THR A 587 -10.32 -15.49 -29.10
C THR A 587 -10.39 -16.02 -27.66
N ASP A 588 -9.60 -15.49 -26.74
CA ASP A 588 -9.53 -15.93 -25.36
C ASP A 588 -10.89 -15.74 -24.65
N THR A 589 -11.57 -14.62 -24.91
CA THR A 589 -12.92 -14.37 -24.35
C THR A 589 -13.92 -15.45 -24.77
N TRP A 590 -13.81 -15.96 -26.01
CA TRP A 590 -14.74 -16.97 -26.54
C TRP A 590 -14.37 -18.41 -26.17
N THR A 591 -13.20 -18.62 -25.61
CA THR A 591 -12.68 -19.94 -25.19
C THR A 591 -12.50 -20.05 -23.68
N ALA A 592 -12.89 -19.04 -22.91
CA ALA A 592 -12.81 -19.06 -21.45
C ALA A 592 -13.74 -20.12 -20.80
N ASP A 593 -14.68 -20.71 -21.57
CA ASP A 593 -15.46 -21.88 -21.17
C ASP A 593 -14.59 -23.07 -20.76
N LEU A 594 -13.36 -23.15 -21.28
CA LEU A 594 -12.37 -24.18 -20.92
C LEU A 594 -11.91 -24.07 -19.45
N TYR A 595 -12.12 -22.90 -18.83
CA TYR A 595 -11.69 -22.59 -17.46
C TYR A 595 -12.82 -22.61 -16.44
N MET A 596 -14.10 -22.75 -16.88
CA MET A 596 -15.26 -22.75 -15.99
C MET A 596 -15.78 -24.15 -15.71
N GLN A 597 -15.62 -24.62 -14.47
CA GLN A 597 -16.14 -25.92 -14.04
C GLN A 597 -17.66 -25.96 -14.07
N GLY A 598 -18.20 -26.98 -14.74
CA GLY A 598 -19.65 -27.27 -14.75
C GLY A 598 -20.49 -26.46 -15.76
N VAL A 599 -19.89 -25.55 -16.51
CA VAL A 599 -20.59 -24.76 -17.55
C VAL A 599 -20.35 -25.38 -18.92
N SER A 600 -21.43 -25.65 -19.67
CA SER A 600 -21.30 -26.14 -21.04
C SER A 600 -20.66 -25.09 -21.95
N ALA A 601 -19.64 -25.48 -22.74
CA ALA A 601 -18.98 -24.64 -23.72
C ALA A 601 -19.99 -23.96 -24.70
N TYR A 602 -21.01 -24.66 -25.09
CA TYR A 602 -22.03 -24.11 -25.94
C TYR A 602 -22.83 -23.01 -25.24
N PHE A 603 -23.19 -23.21 -23.99
CA PHE A 603 -23.94 -22.23 -23.19
C PHE A 603 -23.12 -20.96 -22.99
N TYR A 604 -21.84 -21.11 -22.58
CA TYR A 604 -20.92 -19.98 -22.36
C TYR A 604 -20.74 -19.14 -23.62
N ARG A 605 -20.45 -19.78 -24.77
CA ARG A 605 -20.28 -19.07 -26.04
C ARG A 605 -21.53 -18.36 -26.50
N THR A 606 -22.73 -18.95 -26.20
CA THR A 606 -24.01 -18.32 -26.49
C THR A 606 -24.21 -17.08 -25.62
N LEU A 607 -23.81 -17.15 -24.32
CA LEU A 607 -23.86 -16.01 -23.42
C LEU A 607 -22.96 -14.87 -23.90
N VAL A 608 -21.68 -15.15 -24.18
CA VAL A 608 -20.72 -14.16 -24.71
C VAL A 608 -21.21 -13.55 -26.02
N ALA A 609 -21.78 -14.36 -26.93
CA ALA A 609 -22.34 -13.86 -28.19
C ALA A 609 -23.52 -12.94 -27.95
N THR A 610 -24.39 -13.27 -26.98
CA THR A 610 -25.56 -12.46 -26.62
C THR A 610 -25.13 -11.13 -26.00
N GLU A 611 -24.21 -11.13 -25.07
CA GLU A 611 -23.64 -9.92 -24.47
C GLU A 611 -22.97 -9.03 -25.52
N PHE A 612 -22.13 -9.62 -26.37
CA PHE A 612 -21.45 -8.90 -27.44
C PHE A 612 -22.46 -8.27 -28.43
N ALA A 613 -23.45 -9.03 -28.85
CA ALA A 613 -24.49 -8.52 -29.74
C ALA A 613 -25.29 -7.39 -29.10
N PHE A 614 -25.68 -7.54 -27.84
CA PHE A 614 -26.45 -6.54 -27.14
C PHE A 614 -25.65 -5.25 -26.89
N ASN A 615 -24.37 -5.35 -26.43
CA ASN A 615 -23.51 -4.20 -26.26
C ASN A 615 -23.25 -3.45 -27.57
N THR A 616 -23.16 -4.19 -28.71
CA THR A 616 -23.07 -3.59 -30.06
C THR A 616 -24.36 -2.87 -30.41
N LEU A 617 -25.52 -3.46 -30.13
CA LEU A 617 -26.83 -2.84 -30.37
C LEU A 617 -27.03 -1.58 -29.50
N LEU A 618 -26.59 -1.59 -28.25
CA LEU A 618 -26.62 -0.40 -27.39
C LEU A 618 -25.76 0.72 -27.92
N LEU A 619 -24.51 0.42 -28.34
CA LEU A 619 -23.62 1.40 -28.95
C LEU A 619 -24.28 2.08 -30.17
N LEU A 620 -24.80 1.27 -31.10
CA LEU A 620 -25.44 1.78 -32.30
C LEU A 620 -26.78 2.50 -32.00
N GLY A 621 -27.51 2.04 -30.98
CA GLY A 621 -28.70 2.69 -30.46
C GLY A 621 -28.45 4.08 -29.90
N PHE A 622 -27.41 4.25 -29.08
CA PHE A 622 -27.03 5.56 -28.56
C PHE A 622 -26.55 6.52 -29.67
N ILE A 623 -25.80 6.04 -30.66
CA ILE A 623 -25.42 6.83 -31.81
C ILE A 623 -26.65 7.24 -32.63
N TYR A 624 -27.56 6.31 -32.86
CA TYR A 624 -28.80 6.59 -33.60
C TYR A 624 -29.71 7.58 -32.83
N CYS A 625 -29.90 7.41 -31.53
CA CYS A 625 -30.66 8.36 -30.72
C CYS A 625 -30.02 9.76 -30.74
N SER A 626 -28.70 9.86 -30.68
CA SER A 626 -27.98 11.14 -30.80
C SER A 626 -28.25 11.80 -32.16
N TYR A 627 -28.22 11.01 -33.25
CA TYR A 627 -28.59 11.48 -34.60
C TYR A 627 -30.03 11.98 -34.66
N LEU A 628 -31.02 11.21 -34.15
CA LEU A 628 -32.44 11.59 -34.14
C LEU A 628 -32.66 12.87 -33.31
N LEU A 629 -31.97 13.04 -32.19
CA LEU A 629 -32.07 14.22 -31.36
C LEU A 629 -31.52 15.48 -32.08
N ILE A 630 -30.35 15.38 -32.71
CA ILE A 630 -29.75 16.48 -33.49
C ILE A 630 -30.65 16.87 -34.69
N LYS A 631 -31.24 15.88 -35.33
CA LYS A 631 -32.16 16.07 -36.49
C LYS A 631 -33.58 16.38 -36.07
N LYS A 632 -33.87 16.50 -34.74
CA LYS A 632 -35.20 16.79 -34.16
C LYS A 632 -36.32 15.85 -34.69
N ARG A 633 -35.95 14.58 -34.89
CA ARG A 633 -36.90 13.58 -35.43
C ARG A 633 -38.00 13.24 -34.45
N ASP A 634 -39.23 13.21 -34.93
CA ASP A 634 -40.45 12.86 -34.19
C ASP A 634 -40.40 11.50 -33.49
N ILE A 635 -39.69 10.53 -34.06
CA ILE A 635 -39.50 9.19 -33.51
C ILE A 635 -38.50 9.12 -32.36
N PHE A 636 -37.74 10.18 -32.08
CA PHE A 636 -36.68 10.19 -31.07
C PHE A 636 -37.16 9.80 -29.67
N PRO A 637 -38.25 10.40 -29.10
CA PRO A 637 -38.68 10.05 -27.74
C PRO A 637 -39.06 8.60 -27.56
N GLN A 638 -39.74 8.01 -28.54
CA GLN A 638 -40.16 6.59 -28.52
C GLN A 638 -38.93 5.67 -28.65
N THR A 639 -38.00 5.98 -29.58
CA THR A 639 -36.80 5.20 -29.81
C THR A 639 -35.92 5.18 -28.57
N LEU A 640 -35.71 6.34 -27.92
CA LEU A 640 -34.91 6.42 -26.70
C LEU A 640 -35.59 5.68 -25.54
N PHE A 641 -36.89 5.79 -25.39
CA PHE A 641 -37.61 5.08 -24.34
C PHE A 641 -37.48 3.56 -24.48
N VAL A 642 -37.62 3.03 -25.71
CA VAL A 642 -37.43 1.60 -26.00
C VAL A 642 -35.97 1.17 -25.69
N LEU A 643 -34.99 1.98 -26.06
CA LEU A 643 -33.59 1.71 -25.80
C LEU A 643 -33.30 1.64 -24.27
N LEU A 644 -33.83 2.58 -23.49
CA LEU A 644 -33.66 2.60 -22.04
C LEU A 644 -34.31 1.40 -21.34
N ILE A 645 -35.53 1.04 -21.74
CA ILE A 645 -36.20 -0.16 -21.21
C ILE A 645 -35.42 -1.42 -21.61
N GLY A 646 -35.03 -1.54 -22.86
CA GLY A 646 -34.25 -2.69 -23.36
C GLY A 646 -32.94 -2.86 -22.58
N MET A 647 -32.21 -1.76 -22.34
CA MET A 647 -30.99 -1.76 -21.52
C MET A 647 -31.28 -2.24 -20.09
N THR A 648 -32.33 -1.73 -19.45
CA THR A 648 -32.68 -2.10 -18.08
C THR A 648 -33.06 -3.59 -17.97
N VAL A 649 -33.90 -4.07 -18.88
CA VAL A 649 -34.33 -5.48 -18.90
C VAL A 649 -33.12 -6.40 -19.14
N PHE A 650 -32.24 -6.04 -20.07
CA PHE A 650 -31.04 -6.83 -20.34
C PHE A 650 -30.14 -6.89 -19.14
N ASN A 651 -29.83 -5.75 -18.48
CA ASN A 651 -29.01 -5.71 -17.29
C ASN A 651 -29.56 -6.61 -16.17
N VAL A 652 -30.89 -6.64 -15.98
CA VAL A 652 -31.50 -7.53 -14.98
C VAL A 652 -31.32 -9.00 -15.36
N LEU A 653 -31.61 -9.36 -16.63
CA LEU A 653 -31.48 -10.73 -17.11
C LEU A 653 -30.05 -11.22 -17.10
N ASP A 654 -29.11 -10.40 -17.53
CA ASP A 654 -27.69 -10.69 -17.57
C ASP A 654 -27.13 -10.96 -16.17
N ASN A 655 -27.45 -10.09 -15.21
CA ASN A 655 -27.07 -10.28 -13.82
C ASN A 655 -27.72 -11.52 -13.18
N MET A 656 -28.96 -11.84 -13.54
CA MET A 656 -29.59 -13.09 -13.07
C MET A 656 -28.89 -14.32 -13.62
N VAL A 657 -28.54 -14.31 -14.91
CA VAL A 657 -27.80 -15.41 -15.55
C VAL A 657 -26.38 -15.52 -14.97
N ALA A 658 -25.66 -14.41 -14.83
CA ALA A 658 -24.33 -14.36 -14.22
C ALA A 658 -24.36 -14.93 -12.79
N HIS A 659 -25.33 -14.52 -11.98
CA HIS A 659 -25.48 -15.03 -10.61
C HIS A 659 -25.78 -16.53 -10.56
N TYR A 660 -26.62 -17.04 -11.48
CA TYR A 660 -26.94 -18.45 -11.55
C TYR A 660 -25.79 -19.32 -12.03
N VAL A 661 -24.95 -18.78 -12.96
CA VAL A 661 -23.85 -19.51 -13.60
C VAL A 661 -22.54 -19.38 -12.82
N LEU A 662 -22.22 -18.17 -12.33
CA LEU A 662 -20.95 -17.84 -11.70
C LEU A 662 -21.01 -17.88 -10.16
N GLY A 663 -22.20 -17.90 -9.55
CA GLY A 663 -22.42 -18.12 -8.13
C GLY A 663 -21.67 -17.12 -7.22
N GLU A 664 -20.70 -17.62 -6.44
CA GLU A 664 -19.97 -16.83 -5.43
C GLU A 664 -18.99 -15.80 -6.02
N TYR A 665 -18.71 -15.84 -7.32
CA TYR A 665 -17.76 -14.92 -7.97
C TYR A 665 -18.37 -13.59 -8.39
N VAL A 666 -19.66 -13.35 -8.14
CA VAL A 666 -20.36 -12.10 -8.50
C VAL A 666 -20.44 -11.20 -7.28
N ASP A 667 -19.84 -10.01 -7.36
CA ASP A 667 -19.98 -8.98 -6.33
C ASP A 667 -21.43 -8.45 -6.30
N ARG A 668 -22.14 -8.76 -5.21
CA ARG A 668 -23.56 -8.43 -5.05
C ARG A 668 -23.82 -6.92 -4.96
N GLU A 669 -22.92 -6.16 -4.36
CA GLU A 669 -23.10 -4.72 -4.16
C GLU A 669 -22.97 -3.97 -5.48
N GLU A 670 -21.97 -4.30 -6.28
CA GLU A 670 -21.73 -3.70 -7.59
C GLU A 670 -22.87 -4.05 -8.58
N THR A 671 -23.34 -5.28 -8.55
CA THR A 671 -24.42 -5.80 -9.38
C THR A 671 -25.74 -5.06 -9.13
N TRP A 672 -26.18 -4.96 -7.88
CA TRP A 672 -27.42 -4.26 -7.52
C TRP A 672 -27.31 -2.75 -7.78
N GLY A 673 -26.12 -2.16 -7.55
CA GLY A 673 -25.85 -0.75 -7.84
C GLY A 673 -26.12 -0.40 -9.30
N GLY A 674 -25.65 -1.22 -10.24
CA GLY A 674 -25.86 -1.04 -11.70
C GLY A 674 -27.33 -1.13 -12.12
N ILE A 675 -28.09 -2.09 -11.55
CA ILE A 675 -29.52 -2.25 -11.83
C ILE A 675 -30.31 -1.04 -11.32
N VAL A 676 -30.09 -0.63 -10.07
CA VAL A 676 -30.77 0.53 -9.46
C VAL A 676 -30.48 1.80 -10.25
N GLN A 677 -29.22 2.01 -10.66
CA GLN A 677 -28.83 3.16 -11.47
C GLN A 677 -29.56 3.17 -12.83
N SER A 678 -29.66 2.03 -13.49
CA SER A 678 -30.39 1.88 -14.77
C SER A 678 -31.86 2.21 -14.63
N LEU A 679 -32.51 1.73 -13.55
CA LEU A 679 -33.91 2.01 -13.25
C LEU A 679 -34.18 3.50 -12.97
N ILE A 680 -33.33 4.13 -12.17
CA ILE A 680 -33.42 5.56 -11.86
C ILE A 680 -33.27 6.38 -13.15
N PHE A 681 -32.27 6.05 -13.96
CA PHE A 681 -32.03 6.74 -15.23
C PHE A 681 -33.18 6.62 -16.20
N ALA A 682 -33.72 5.40 -16.39
CA ALA A 682 -34.88 5.15 -17.22
C ALA A 682 -36.13 5.87 -16.68
N GLY A 683 -36.35 5.90 -15.37
CA GLY A 683 -37.46 6.60 -14.74
C GLY A 683 -37.41 8.12 -14.92
N ILE A 684 -36.26 8.74 -14.70
CA ILE A 684 -36.10 10.19 -14.86
C ILE A 684 -36.28 10.60 -16.31
N TRP A 685 -35.53 10.00 -17.23
CA TRP A 685 -35.61 10.37 -18.65
C TRP A 685 -36.90 9.92 -19.32
N GLY A 686 -37.45 8.77 -18.96
CA GLY A 686 -38.76 8.33 -19.45
C GLY A 686 -39.86 9.31 -19.07
N THR A 687 -39.89 9.76 -17.82
CA THR A 687 -40.85 10.77 -17.34
C THR A 687 -40.67 12.11 -18.07
N TYR A 688 -39.42 12.54 -18.25
CA TYR A 688 -39.09 13.77 -18.97
C TYR A 688 -39.56 13.70 -20.44
N LEU A 689 -39.26 12.62 -21.15
CA LEU A 689 -39.63 12.41 -22.53
C LEU A 689 -41.16 12.44 -22.72
N TYR A 690 -41.93 11.92 -21.77
CA TYR A 690 -43.39 11.85 -21.85
C TYR A 690 -44.07 13.15 -21.46
N ARG A 691 -43.62 13.86 -20.41
CA ARG A 691 -44.31 15.02 -19.83
C ARG A 691 -43.84 16.39 -20.35
N SER A 692 -42.62 16.47 -20.87
CA SER A 692 -42.02 17.76 -21.20
C SER A 692 -42.65 18.39 -22.47
N GLU A 693 -43.22 19.58 -22.33
CA GLU A 693 -43.70 20.40 -23.45
C GLU A 693 -42.59 20.72 -24.42
N ARG A 694 -41.36 20.95 -23.89
CA ARG A 694 -40.19 21.19 -24.72
C ARG A 694 -39.85 19.98 -25.61
N VAL A 695 -40.00 18.76 -25.12
CA VAL A 695 -39.80 17.55 -25.95
C VAL A 695 -40.82 17.52 -27.08
N LYS A 696 -42.09 17.74 -26.75
CA LYS A 696 -43.19 17.75 -27.75
C LYS A 696 -42.97 18.83 -28.80
N GLY A 697 -42.58 20.04 -28.41
CA GLY A 697 -42.34 21.17 -29.33
C GLY A 697 -41.01 21.13 -30.09
N THR A 698 -40.04 20.31 -29.67
CA THR A 698 -38.73 20.19 -30.35
C THR A 698 -38.70 19.08 -31.41
N PHE A 699 -39.33 17.92 -31.15
CA PHE A 699 -39.30 16.76 -32.05
C PHE A 699 -40.48 16.73 -33.01
N THR A 700 -40.49 17.69 -33.93
CA THR A 700 -41.59 17.92 -34.87
C THR A 700 -41.24 17.64 -36.34
N VAL A 701 -40.02 17.23 -36.64
CA VAL A 701 -39.56 17.01 -38.01
C VAL A 701 -39.94 15.59 -38.50
N PRO A 702 -40.98 15.40 -39.32
CA PRO A 702 -41.31 14.13 -39.92
C PRO A 702 -40.28 13.73 -40.97
N TYR A 703 -40.15 12.44 -41.25
CA TYR A 703 -39.36 11.96 -42.39
C TYR A 703 -40.03 12.37 -43.70
N ALA A 704 -39.37 13.20 -44.50
CA ALA A 704 -39.84 13.54 -45.83
C ALA A 704 -39.73 12.33 -46.75
N TYR A 705 -40.84 11.76 -47.15
CA TYR A 705 -40.91 10.77 -48.22
C TYR A 705 -40.53 11.48 -49.53
N LYS A 706 -39.44 11.10 -50.18
CA LYS A 706 -39.15 11.45 -51.56
C LYS A 706 -39.98 10.54 -52.46
N GLU A 707 -41.25 10.84 -52.65
CA GLU A 707 -41.93 10.50 -53.85
C GLU A 707 -41.90 11.74 -54.76
N ASP A 708 -41.24 11.54 -55.88
CA ASP A 708 -41.25 12.40 -57.06
C ASP A 708 -41.26 13.93 -56.82
N GLY A 709 -40.13 14.45 -56.96
CA GLY A 709 -39.66 15.77 -57.33
C GLY A 709 -40.48 17.06 -57.17
N ASN A 710 -41.63 17.13 -56.50
CA ASN A 710 -42.46 18.34 -56.56
C ASN A 710 -43.37 18.64 -55.33
N MET A 711 -43.06 18.17 -54.13
CA MET A 711 -43.93 18.48 -52.98
C MET A 711 -43.24 19.03 -51.72
N SER A 712 -42.06 19.59 -51.81
CA SER A 712 -41.36 20.15 -50.62
C SER A 712 -41.37 21.68 -50.54
N ARG A 713 -42.08 22.41 -51.41
CA ARG A 713 -42.16 23.88 -51.36
C ARG A 713 -43.55 24.46 -51.12
N ASP A 714 -44.60 23.70 -51.30
CA ASP A 714 -45.95 24.25 -51.26
C ASP A 714 -46.57 24.43 -49.87
N TRP A 715 -45.92 23.99 -48.80
CA TRP A 715 -46.41 24.16 -47.42
C TRP A 715 -45.89 25.41 -46.72
N ILE A 716 -44.82 26.02 -47.20
CA ILE A 716 -44.25 27.27 -46.61
C ILE A 716 -44.81 28.52 -47.30
N GLU A 717 -45.32 28.38 -48.51
CA GLU A 717 -45.87 29.55 -49.27
C GLU A 717 -47.41 29.72 -49.16
N LYS A 718 -48.15 28.79 -48.51
CA LYS A 718 -49.61 28.98 -48.34
C LYS A 718 -50.01 29.80 -47.11
N ASP A 719 -49.16 29.97 -46.12
CA ASP A 719 -49.43 30.82 -44.94
C ASP A 719 -49.02 32.29 -45.11
N ASN A 720 -48.45 32.66 -46.28
CA ASN A 720 -48.09 34.07 -46.55
C ASN A 720 -48.97 34.75 -47.59
N MET A 721 -50.16 34.19 -47.93
CA MET A 721 -51.07 34.84 -48.88
C MET A 721 -52.51 34.89 -48.35
N GLU A 722 -52.75 35.03 -47.06
CA GLU A 722 -53.97 35.57 -46.50
C GLU A 722 -53.64 36.44 -45.28
N GLU A 723 -53.15 37.66 -45.58
CA GLU A 723 -53.42 38.93 -44.95
C GLU A 723 -53.35 40.04 -46.02
#